data_9dac17df0b85a9352e7da960cc979375
#
_entry.id   9dac17df0b85a9352e7da960cc979375
#
_cell.length_a   1.000
_cell.length_b   1.000
_cell.length_c   1.000
_cell.angle_alpha   90.00
_cell.angle_beta   90.00
_cell.angle_gamma   90.00
#
_symmetry.space_group_name_H-M   'P 1'
#
loop_
_entity.id
_entity.type
_entity.pdbx_description
1 polymer ?
#
loop_
_entity_poly.entity_id
_entity_poly.type
_entity_poly.pdbx_seq_one_letter_code
_entity_poly.pdbx_strand_id
1 'polypeptide(L)'
;MRRRFRAESGGNGLAVLVLLALISVQQLLPVGTGRYFGTVGDWYSQHTAAAETLRQAMLESGRLIPQYLPLGGGSSGYDFAYYGLLRPDVLLGCLFPSVEMKDLVAGYALLGIYASGVLCFFWLKTCRIPIWFSFAGAALLVSSSAFYQAHNQIMFVNYMPFLILALWGIGRVFERKSPALLAVAVFLIAVHSFYYLPACLCAAGIYTIHLFLRGGKGNLCGGGGSLCGREGKKEKLRAAAGIGAGVVMAVGMAMILLLPVGLDILSTGKDAGKFAEEAFTAADPGLSGLLYSPYSCGMTALSLYCLLTAFWQKGSRFLAGALLLGTGVPAVSLVLNGFLYAREKILIPFVPLLALLCAETLWKLYKGELKHRPMLLLLCLGAALVSEWKPLMLLDTALLGIWILVQKGAAGRNAALKRYSCLLCLCFPGMFALAVNGAEFWEAQLRDLGISISTVSYLEQEDSRQDWYGQLGRESIAFDRNYRMEVLTDGFVNSNLARQDMPSRTSMYSSVSNSGYGTFFYDTMKNPIAYNNRVALAAGENPCFACFMGIRYVITKEGQVPEGYTPMERWGEYVLSENPRVRPVCYGAYDLMSLESFEKLEFPETLLALCSRGVVRETGDTEKLYSPGFWQEDPETFFAGDGVEKLLSLHGKKESFGISLEEPLSGKVLILQFQVESQNKGAAVISVNGIKNKLSSEKAPYPNGNHTFTYVMDTGDNLKELWIEASKGNYRVENLKIWLAEESLLHQEEISIPEAEPTVWGKGELFLGNVDMEKDGYFITSYPWREGYEILADGEAVEGEAVNTAFLGFPLDKGEHQIEISFEAPGYTVGKWISAGSFGIFGVLLLWGAAGKYRTAGKNIRKEERVR
;
A
#
# COMPACT_ATOMS: atom_id res chain seq x y z
N MET A 1 -23.46 -3.06 -47.36
CA MET A 1 -22.85 -2.32 -46.25
C MET A 1 -23.68 -2.40 -44.95
N ARG A 2 -24.93 -2.02 -44.89
CA ARG A 2 -25.79 -2.04 -43.66
C ARG A 2 -25.92 -3.41 -43.00
N ARG A 3 -25.98 -4.54 -43.71
CA ARG A 3 -25.98 -5.91 -43.10
C ARG A 3 -24.64 -6.29 -42.47
N ARG A 4 -23.52 -5.89 -43.07
CA ARG A 4 -22.19 -6.15 -42.50
C ARG A 4 -21.96 -5.32 -41.23
N PHE A 5 -22.40 -4.06 -41.23
CA PHE A 5 -22.33 -3.19 -40.04
C PHE A 5 -23.21 -3.71 -38.87
N ARG A 6 -24.42 -4.22 -39.17
CA ARG A 6 -25.30 -4.84 -38.16
C ARG A 6 -24.73 -6.17 -37.62
N ALA A 7 -24.11 -6.99 -38.49
CA ALA A 7 -23.48 -8.25 -38.04
C ALA A 7 -22.24 -8.01 -37.20
N GLU A 8 -21.42 -6.98 -37.51
CA GLU A 8 -20.24 -6.62 -36.70
C GLU A 8 -20.66 -5.96 -35.39
N SER A 9 -21.68 -5.13 -35.35
CA SER A 9 -22.18 -4.53 -34.10
C SER A 9 -22.82 -5.57 -33.17
N GLY A 10 -23.58 -6.53 -33.71
CA GLY A 10 -24.15 -7.65 -32.93
C GLY A 10 -23.07 -8.57 -32.36
N GLY A 11 -21.99 -8.83 -33.11
CA GLY A 11 -20.86 -9.64 -32.64
C GLY A 11 -20.04 -8.97 -31.53
N ASN A 12 -19.86 -7.64 -31.59
CA ASN A 12 -19.20 -6.87 -30.52
C ASN A 12 -20.03 -6.90 -29.23
N GLY A 13 -21.37 -6.68 -29.35
CA GLY A 13 -22.28 -6.70 -28.20
C GLY A 13 -22.24 -8.05 -27.45
N LEU A 14 -22.32 -9.17 -28.20
CA LEU A 14 -22.24 -10.50 -27.62
C LEU A 14 -20.89 -10.75 -26.93
N ALA A 15 -19.77 -10.37 -27.57
CA ALA A 15 -18.45 -10.54 -26.99
C ALA A 15 -18.28 -9.73 -25.69
N VAL A 16 -18.78 -8.50 -25.62
CA VAL A 16 -18.77 -7.68 -24.41
C VAL A 16 -19.64 -8.29 -23.32
N LEU A 17 -20.85 -8.78 -23.64
CA LEU A 17 -21.74 -9.42 -22.68
C LEU A 17 -21.09 -10.67 -22.06
N VAL A 18 -20.48 -11.52 -22.88
CA VAL A 18 -19.77 -12.72 -22.39
C VAL A 18 -18.56 -12.33 -21.55
N LEU A 19 -17.83 -11.27 -21.91
CA LEU A 19 -16.71 -10.75 -21.12
C LEU A 19 -17.18 -10.22 -19.77
N LEU A 20 -18.25 -9.46 -19.72
CA LEU A 20 -18.84 -8.97 -18.48
C LEU A 20 -19.30 -10.14 -17.58
N ALA A 21 -19.94 -11.17 -18.16
CA ALA A 21 -20.32 -12.37 -17.42
C ALA A 21 -19.09 -13.11 -16.87
N LEU A 22 -17.99 -13.23 -17.64
CA LEU A 22 -16.74 -13.84 -17.16
C LEU A 22 -16.17 -13.05 -15.98
N ILE A 23 -16.11 -11.73 -16.08
CA ILE A 23 -15.64 -10.87 -14.98
C ILE A 23 -16.55 -11.04 -13.75
N SER A 24 -17.87 -11.05 -13.93
CA SER A 24 -18.81 -11.24 -12.83
C SER A 24 -18.56 -12.55 -12.10
N VAL A 25 -18.39 -13.65 -12.85
CA VAL A 25 -18.07 -14.97 -12.25
C VAL A 25 -16.76 -14.92 -11.47
N GLN A 26 -15.73 -14.33 -12.06
CA GLN A 26 -14.41 -14.26 -11.42
C GLN A 26 -14.39 -13.39 -10.16
N GLN A 27 -15.13 -12.30 -10.13
CA GLN A 27 -15.12 -11.34 -9.03
C GLN A 27 -16.16 -11.65 -7.94
N LEU A 28 -17.34 -12.15 -8.32
CA LEU A 28 -18.45 -12.33 -7.40
C LEU A 28 -18.58 -13.75 -6.87
N LEU A 29 -18.14 -14.77 -7.62
CA LEU A 29 -18.21 -16.17 -7.16
C LEU A 29 -17.42 -16.41 -5.85
N PRO A 30 -16.21 -15.87 -5.66
CA PRO A 30 -15.48 -16.02 -4.40
C PRO A 30 -16.16 -15.35 -3.21
N VAL A 31 -16.90 -14.26 -3.46
CA VAL A 31 -17.64 -13.54 -2.43
C VAL A 31 -18.83 -14.40 -1.95
N GLY A 32 -19.59 -15.03 -2.88
CA GLY A 32 -20.73 -15.84 -2.53
C GLY A 32 -21.86 -15.06 -1.87
N THR A 33 -22.70 -15.76 -1.09
CA THR A 33 -23.79 -15.17 -0.32
C THR A 33 -23.35 -14.88 1.12
N GLY A 34 -23.77 -13.75 1.68
CA GLY A 34 -23.45 -13.36 3.07
C GLY A 34 -22.02 -12.87 3.29
N ARG A 35 -21.28 -12.53 2.21
CA ARG A 35 -19.96 -11.94 2.24
C ARG A 35 -19.94 -10.64 1.45
N TYR A 36 -18.93 -9.82 1.71
CA TYR A 36 -18.73 -8.53 1.07
C TYR A 36 -17.44 -8.51 0.23
N PHE A 37 -17.34 -7.59 -0.75
CA PHE A 37 -16.14 -7.43 -1.54
C PHE A 37 -15.02 -6.84 -0.67
N GLY A 38 -13.88 -7.52 -0.65
CA GLY A 38 -12.72 -7.13 0.15
C GLY A 38 -12.40 -8.13 1.26
N THR A 39 -11.15 -8.09 1.74
CA THR A 39 -10.66 -8.94 2.81
C THR A 39 -10.61 -8.19 4.13
N VAL A 40 -10.78 -8.89 5.24
CA VAL A 40 -10.45 -8.33 6.56
C VAL A 40 -8.93 -8.23 6.66
N GLY A 41 -8.40 -7.03 6.70
CA GLY A 41 -6.96 -6.76 6.70
C GLY A 41 -6.63 -5.58 5.81
N ASP A 42 -5.77 -5.77 4.80
CA ASP A 42 -5.29 -4.67 3.93
C ASP A 42 -6.41 -3.89 3.25
N TRP A 43 -7.48 -4.56 2.82
CA TRP A 43 -8.62 -3.87 2.21
C TRP A 43 -9.24 -2.86 3.18
N TYR A 44 -9.51 -3.27 4.43
CA TYR A 44 -10.11 -2.38 5.42
C TYR A 44 -9.13 -1.35 5.93
N SER A 45 -7.95 -1.75 6.37
CA SER A 45 -6.98 -0.85 7.00
C SER A 45 -6.40 0.18 6.03
N GLN A 46 -6.15 -0.22 4.78
CA GLN A 46 -5.46 0.63 3.82
C GLN A 46 -6.38 1.28 2.79
N HIS A 47 -7.47 0.62 2.38
CA HIS A 47 -8.28 1.10 1.27
C HIS A 47 -9.62 1.68 1.69
N THR A 48 -10.22 1.24 2.80
CA THR A 48 -11.48 1.80 3.29
C THR A 48 -11.27 2.72 4.47
N ALA A 49 -10.56 2.32 5.51
CA ALA A 49 -10.32 3.16 6.69
C ALA A 49 -9.52 4.42 6.34
N ALA A 50 -8.42 4.29 5.58
CA ALA A 50 -7.65 5.45 5.13
C ALA A 50 -8.47 6.37 4.21
N ALA A 51 -9.32 5.80 3.33
CA ALA A 51 -10.18 6.60 2.46
C ALA A 51 -11.23 7.39 3.25
N GLU A 52 -11.78 6.79 4.31
CA GLU A 52 -12.72 7.48 5.21
C GLU A 52 -12.04 8.63 5.95
N THR A 53 -10.86 8.39 6.52
CA THR A 53 -10.08 9.43 7.21
C THR A 53 -9.73 10.58 6.27
N LEU A 54 -9.29 10.28 5.04
CA LEU A 54 -8.99 11.29 4.02
C LEU A 54 -10.25 12.08 3.64
N ARG A 55 -11.39 11.41 3.43
CA ARG A 55 -12.68 12.07 3.14
C ARG A 55 -13.07 13.05 4.23
N GLN A 56 -13.02 12.62 5.49
CA GLN A 56 -13.34 13.48 6.63
C GLN A 56 -12.40 14.69 6.70
N ALA A 57 -11.08 14.46 6.60
CA ALA A 57 -10.10 15.53 6.62
C ALA A 57 -10.29 16.55 5.48
N MET A 58 -10.66 16.09 4.27
CA MET A 58 -10.96 16.95 3.14
C MET A 58 -12.21 17.79 3.36
N LEU A 59 -13.28 17.19 3.88
CA LEU A 59 -14.56 17.87 4.13
C LEU A 59 -14.43 18.93 5.22
N GLU A 60 -13.74 18.62 6.29
CA GLU A 60 -13.59 19.53 7.44
C GLU A 60 -12.61 20.67 7.16
N SER A 61 -11.51 20.40 6.50
CA SER A 61 -10.52 21.42 6.15
C SER A 61 -10.90 22.26 4.94
N GLY A 62 -11.77 21.77 4.07
CA GLY A 62 -12.04 22.33 2.76
C GLY A 62 -10.84 22.26 1.79
N ARG A 63 -9.78 21.53 2.13
CA ARG A 63 -8.59 21.33 1.30
C ARG A 63 -8.68 20.03 0.51
N LEU A 64 -8.33 20.09 -0.77
CA LEU A 64 -8.27 18.90 -1.63
C LEU A 64 -7.22 17.88 -1.15
N ILE A 65 -6.14 18.35 -0.55
CA ILE A 65 -5.09 17.53 0.03
C ILE A 65 -4.92 17.95 1.50
N PRO A 66 -5.35 17.10 2.45
CA PRO A 66 -5.07 17.31 3.85
C PRO A 66 -3.56 17.36 4.10
N GLN A 67 -3.11 18.37 4.84
CA GLN A 67 -1.67 18.51 5.09
C GLN A 67 -1.23 17.62 6.24
N TYR A 68 -2.06 17.45 7.25
CA TYR A 68 -1.78 16.66 8.44
C TYR A 68 -2.94 15.73 8.78
N LEU A 69 -2.62 14.54 9.28
CA LEU A 69 -3.57 13.54 9.76
C LEU A 69 -3.16 13.04 11.15
N PRO A 70 -4.11 12.81 12.06
CA PRO A 70 -3.85 12.46 13.45
C PRO A 70 -3.60 10.95 13.63
N LEU A 71 -2.75 10.38 12.82
CA LEU A 71 -2.36 8.97 12.78
C LEU A 71 -0.84 8.84 12.91
N GLY A 72 -0.35 7.74 13.50
CA GLY A 72 1.08 7.50 13.63
C GLY A 72 1.82 8.56 14.44
N GLY A 73 1.18 9.08 15.51
CA GLY A 73 1.69 10.21 16.30
C GLY A 73 1.59 11.56 15.57
N GLY A 74 1.26 11.56 14.30
CA GLY A 74 1.16 12.70 13.40
C GLY A 74 1.78 12.40 12.03
N SER A 75 0.95 12.30 10.99
CA SER A 75 1.38 11.97 9.63
C SER A 75 1.01 13.05 8.64
N SER A 76 1.74 13.13 7.53
CA SER A 76 1.33 13.93 6.39
C SER A 76 0.20 13.22 5.63
N GLY A 77 -0.71 13.98 5.03
CA GLY A 77 -1.67 13.40 4.09
C GLY A 77 -1.00 12.66 2.94
N TYR A 78 0.23 13.05 2.58
CA TYR A 78 1.03 12.39 1.53
C TYR A 78 1.54 11.01 1.93
N ASP A 79 1.63 10.67 3.22
CA ASP A 79 1.95 9.31 3.69
C ASP A 79 0.90 8.29 3.20
N PHE A 80 -0.29 8.76 2.81
CA PHE A 80 -1.37 7.95 2.23
C PHE A 80 -1.48 8.04 0.70
N ALA A 81 -0.55 8.73 0.03
CA ALA A 81 -0.55 8.85 -1.44
C ALA A 81 -0.46 7.49 -2.15
N TYR A 82 0.24 6.52 -1.56
CA TYR A 82 0.33 5.15 -2.06
C TYR A 82 -1.04 4.46 -2.15
N TYR A 83 -1.95 4.80 -1.25
CA TYR A 83 -3.30 4.22 -1.15
C TYR A 83 -4.37 5.02 -1.89
N GLY A 84 -4.00 6.13 -2.51
CA GLY A 84 -4.85 6.91 -3.41
C GLY A 84 -5.41 8.19 -2.81
N LEU A 85 -4.55 9.06 -2.30
CA LEU A 85 -4.89 10.38 -1.74
C LEU A 85 -5.86 11.20 -2.62
N LEU A 86 -5.65 11.22 -3.94
CA LEU A 86 -6.51 11.91 -4.92
C LEU A 86 -7.32 10.93 -5.79
N ARG A 87 -7.54 9.73 -5.31
CA ARG A 87 -8.30 8.72 -6.06
C ARG A 87 -9.76 9.17 -6.22
N PRO A 88 -10.36 8.99 -7.42
CA PRO A 88 -11.70 9.53 -7.71
C PRO A 88 -12.81 9.02 -6.79
N ASP A 89 -12.73 7.83 -6.22
CA ASP A 89 -13.72 7.32 -5.26
C ASP A 89 -13.69 8.09 -3.93
N VAL A 90 -12.49 8.48 -3.45
CA VAL A 90 -12.35 9.35 -2.27
C VAL A 90 -12.98 10.72 -2.54
N LEU A 91 -12.70 11.30 -3.72
CA LEU A 91 -13.28 12.59 -4.13
C LEU A 91 -14.81 12.48 -4.33
N LEU A 92 -15.30 11.37 -4.87
CA LEU A 92 -16.74 11.08 -4.94
C LEU A 92 -17.35 10.95 -3.54
N GLY A 93 -16.64 10.36 -2.59
CA GLY A 93 -17.05 10.32 -1.19
C GLY A 93 -17.26 11.69 -0.58
N CYS A 94 -16.44 12.67 -0.95
CA CYS A 94 -16.66 14.07 -0.53
C CYS A 94 -17.93 14.70 -1.16
N LEU A 95 -18.29 14.31 -2.39
CA LEU A 95 -19.51 14.78 -3.04
C LEU A 95 -20.78 14.08 -2.53
N PHE A 96 -20.65 12.86 -2.04
CA PHE A 96 -21.74 12.03 -1.53
C PHE A 96 -21.43 11.53 -0.11
N PRO A 97 -21.37 12.44 0.90
CA PRO A 97 -20.93 12.09 2.25
C PRO A 97 -21.87 11.12 2.98
N SER A 98 -23.12 10.97 2.52
CA SER A 98 -24.08 10.01 3.07
C SER A 98 -23.84 8.56 2.60
N VAL A 99 -22.99 8.34 1.60
CA VAL A 99 -22.64 7.00 1.12
C VAL A 99 -21.39 6.54 1.85
N GLU A 100 -21.40 5.34 2.38
CA GLU A 100 -20.26 4.78 3.10
C GLU A 100 -19.06 4.55 2.18
N MET A 101 -17.86 4.86 2.67
CA MET A 101 -16.65 4.72 1.84
C MET A 101 -16.37 3.27 1.46
N LYS A 102 -16.74 2.30 2.30
CA LYS A 102 -16.59 0.87 1.94
C LYS A 102 -17.35 0.52 0.64
N ASP A 103 -18.57 1.06 0.45
CA ASP A 103 -19.39 0.82 -0.72
C ASP A 103 -18.85 1.55 -1.95
N LEU A 104 -18.42 2.79 -1.79
CA LEU A 104 -17.82 3.57 -2.86
C LEU A 104 -16.53 2.93 -3.35
N VAL A 105 -15.64 2.50 -2.45
CA VAL A 105 -14.38 1.85 -2.80
C VAL A 105 -14.62 0.51 -3.51
N ALA A 106 -15.54 -0.32 -3.00
CA ALA A 106 -15.89 -1.60 -3.62
C ALA A 106 -16.54 -1.41 -5.00
N GLY A 107 -17.51 -0.51 -5.11
CA GLY A 107 -18.16 -0.18 -6.38
C GLY A 107 -17.19 0.38 -7.41
N TYR A 108 -16.28 1.25 -6.98
CA TYR A 108 -15.24 1.83 -7.83
C TYR A 108 -14.25 0.77 -8.32
N ALA A 109 -13.81 -0.15 -7.45
CA ALA A 109 -12.95 -1.26 -7.81
C ALA A 109 -13.59 -2.15 -8.89
N LEU A 110 -14.83 -2.57 -8.67
CA LEU A 110 -15.60 -3.37 -9.64
C LEU A 110 -15.76 -2.63 -10.97
N LEU A 111 -16.15 -1.35 -10.95
CA LEU A 111 -16.26 -0.53 -12.16
C LEU A 111 -14.93 -0.48 -12.92
N GLY A 112 -13.80 -0.30 -12.23
CA GLY A 112 -12.46 -0.30 -12.81
C GLY A 112 -12.09 -1.63 -13.47
N ILE A 113 -12.45 -2.75 -12.83
CA ILE A 113 -12.23 -4.09 -13.39
C ILE A 113 -13.05 -4.31 -14.66
N TYR A 114 -14.34 -4.00 -14.63
CA TYR A 114 -15.21 -4.09 -15.82
C TYR A 114 -14.73 -3.17 -16.94
N ALA A 115 -14.39 -1.92 -16.60
CA ALA A 115 -13.85 -0.96 -17.56
C ALA A 115 -12.55 -1.45 -18.21
N SER A 116 -11.64 -2.05 -17.44
CA SER A 116 -10.39 -2.62 -17.95
C SER A 116 -10.63 -3.67 -19.02
N GLY A 117 -11.52 -4.62 -18.75
CA GLY A 117 -11.89 -5.66 -19.72
C GLY A 117 -12.47 -5.09 -21.01
N VAL A 118 -13.46 -4.20 -20.88
CA VAL A 118 -14.15 -3.60 -22.03
C VAL A 118 -13.21 -2.70 -22.84
N LEU A 119 -12.44 -1.85 -22.18
CA LEU A 119 -11.47 -0.97 -22.85
C LEU A 119 -10.37 -1.78 -23.56
N CYS A 120 -9.88 -2.86 -22.94
CA CYS A 120 -8.91 -3.75 -23.56
C CYS A 120 -9.49 -4.38 -24.84
N PHE A 121 -10.71 -4.89 -24.80
CA PHE A 121 -11.39 -5.44 -25.96
C PHE A 121 -11.44 -4.42 -27.11
N PHE A 122 -11.89 -3.19 -26.85
CA PHE A 122 -11.98 -2.16 -27.88
C PHE A 122 -10.62 -1.67 -28.35
N TRP A 123 -9.63 -1.54 -27.46
CA TRP A 123 -8.26 -1.19 -27.81
C TRP A 123 -7.66 -2.23 -28.79
N LEU A 124 -7.79 -3.54 -28.49
CA LEU A 124 -7.35 -4.62 -29.36
C LEU A 124 -8.06 -4.61 -30.71
N LYS A 125 -9.34 -4.23 -30.75
CA LYS A 125 -10.08 -3.99 -32.00
C LYS A 125 -9.45 -2.88 -32.84
N THR A 126 -8.98 -1.80 -32.20
CA THR A 126 -8.29 -0.72 -32.93
C THR A 126 -6.94 -1.19 -33.50
N CYS A 127 -6.32 -2.19 -32.89
CA CYS A 127 -5.13 -2.87 -33.40
C CYS A 127 -5.45 -3.84 -34.57
N ARG A 128 -6.67 -3.83 -35.10
CA ARG A 128 -7.18 -4.68 -36.21
C ARG A 128 -7.21 -6.17 -35.90
N ILE A 129 -7.32 -6.52 -34.63
CA ILE A 129 -7.52 -7.90 -34.20
C ILE A 129 -9.03 -8.24 -34.34
N PRO A 130 -9.41 -9.38 -34.92
CA PRO A 130 -10.81 -9.80 -35.03
C PRO A 130 -11.50 -9.96 -33.67
N ILE A 131 -12.82 -9.84 -33.64
CA ILE A 131 -13.66 -9.82 -32.44
C ILE A 131 -13.28 -10.90 -31.43
N TRP A 132 -13.22 -12.17 -31.87
CA TRP A 132 -12.98 -13.31 -30.98
C TRP A 132 -11.57 -13.34 -30.39
N PHE A 133 -10.55 -12.87 -31.12
CA PHE A 133 -9.17 -12.77 -30.63
C PHE A 133 -9.00 -11.51 -29.76
N SER A 134 -9.74 -10.43 -30.02
CA SER A 134 -9.79 -9.29 -29.11
C SER A 134 -10.47 -9.66 -27.80
N PHE A 135 -11.55 -10.45 -27.85
CA PHE A 135 -12.17 -11.05 -26.67
C PHE A 135 -11.16 -11.92 -25.90
N ALA A 136 -10.41 -12.75 -26.62
CA ALA A 136 -9.35 -13.60 -26.06
C ALA A 136 -8.33 -12.81 -25.25
N GLY A 137 -7.79 -11.75 -25.83
CA GLY A 137 -6.82 -10.91 -25.13
C GLY A 137 -7.41 -10.21 -23.92
N ALA A 138 -8.65 -9.69 -24.04
CA ALA A 138 -9.34 -9.07 -22.91
C ALA A 138 -9.66 -10.08 -21.79
N ALA A 139 -10.06 -11.29 -22.13
CA ALA A 139 -10.29 -12.37 -21.17
C ALA A 139 -9.01 -12.78 -20.45
N LEU A 140 -7.87 -12.89 -21.17
CA LEU A 140 -6.55 -13.13 -20.56
C LEU A 140 -6.16 -12.00 -19.59
N LEU A 141 -6.41 -10.73 -19.95
CA LEU A 141 -6.16 -9.60 -19.07
C LEU A 141 -6.91 -9.76 -17.75
N VAL A 142 -8.23 -9.89 -17.79
CA VAL A 142 -9.07 -9.94 -16.58
C VAL A 142 -8.94 -11.25 -15.80
N SER A 143 -8.38 -12.29 -16.41
CA SER A 143 -8.05 -13.55 -15.72
C SER A 143 -6.64 -13.55 -15.12
N SER A 144 -5.87 -12.47 -15.25
CA SER A 144 -4.58 -12.36 -14.57
C SER A 144 -4.78 -12.25 -13.05
N SER A 145 -3.80 -12.72 -12.28
CA SER A 145 -3.84 -12.73 -10.82
C SER A 145 -4.12 -11.36 -10.20
N ALA A 146 -3.60 -10.30 -10.81
CA ALA A 146 -3.80 -8.93 -10.33
C ALA A 146 -5.27 -8.53 -10.19
N PHE A 147 -6.14 -8.96 -11.11
CA PHE A 147 -7.58 -8.65 -11.05
C PHE A 147 -8.31 -9.43 -9.96
N TYR A 148 -7.79 -10.58 -9.59
CA TYR A 148 -8.32 -11.33 -8.46
C TYR A 148 -7.84 -10.77 -7.13
N GLN A 149 -6.56 -10.40 -7.05
CA GLN A 149 -5.96 -9.77 -5.88
C GLN A 149 -6.54 -8.36 -5.59
N ALA A 150 -7.38 -7.83 -6.46
CA ALA A 150 -8.14 -6.60 -6.20
C ALA A 150 -9.01 -6.68 -4.93
N HIS A 151 -9.43 -7.88 -4.51
CA HIS A 151 -10.13 -8.11 -3.24
C HIS A 151 -9.27 -7.80 -2.01
N ASN A 152 -7.95 -7.83 -2.17
CA ASN A 152 -7.00 -7.49 -1.11
C ASN A 152 -6.37 -6.10 -1.32
N GLN A 153 -6.00 -5.77 -2.58
CA GLN A 153 -5.26 -4.56 -2.91
C GLN A 153 -5.82 -3.91 -4.19
N ILE A 154 -6.72 -2.93 -4.05
CA ILE A 154 -7.31 -2.21 -5.19
C ILE A 154 -6.25 -1.57 -6.10
N MET A 155 -5.10 -1.15 -5.54
CA MET A 155 -4.03 -0.47 -6.26
C MET A 155 -3.39 -1.32 -7.36
N PHE A 156 -3.56 -2.64 -7.36
CA PHE A 156 -3.03 -3.49 -8.42
C PHE A 156 -3.73 -3.29 -9.76
N VAL A 157 -4.98 -2.83 -9.75
CA VAL A 157 -5.81 -2.72 -10.95
C VAL A 157 -6.49 -1.37 -11.16
N ASN A 158 -6.54 -0.49 -10.16
CA ASN A 158 -7.30 0.77 -10.25
C ASN A 158 -6.80 1.71 -11.35
N TYR A 159 -5.51 1.67 -11.70
CA TYR A 159 -4.90 2.42 -12.81
C TYR A 159 -5.06 1.73 -14.18
N MET A 160 -5.44 0.45 -14.22
CA MET A 160 -5.43 -0.37 -15.44
C MET A 160 -6.32 0.17 -16.58
N PRO A 161 -7.55 0.67 -16.34
CA PRO A 161 -8.36 1.28 -17.38
C PRO A 161 -7.63 2.43 -18.06
N PHE A 162 -6.92 3.23 -17.28
CA PHE A 162 -6.19 4.41 -17.75
C PHE A 162 -4.91 4.03 -18.47
N LEU A 163 -4.21 2.97 -18.05
CA LEU A 163 -3.09 2.42 -18.80
C LEU A 163 -3.52 1.96 -20.19
N ILE A 164 -4.65 1.26 -20.30
CA ILE A 164 -5.20 0.84 -21.59
C ILE A 164 -5.56 2.05 -22.45
N LEU A 165 -6.17 3.08 -21.85
CA LEU A 165 -6.44 4.35 -22.53
C LEU A 165 -5.17 5.08 -22.98
N ALA A 166 -4.07 5.02 -22.20
CA ALA A 166 -2.77 5.58 -22.58
C ALA A 166 -2.19 4.84 -23.79
N LEU A 167 -2.21 3.50 -23.79
CA LEU A 167 -1.79 2.69 -24.93
C LEU A 167 -2.65 3.00 -26.17
N TRP A 168 -3.95 3.14 -26.00
CA TRP A 168 -4.83 3.57 -27.08
C TRP A 168 -4.50 4.99 -27.56
N GLY A 169 -4.25 5.91 -26.62
CA GLY A 169 -3.82 7.29 -26.90
C GLY A 169 -2.54 7.35 -27.74
N ILE A 170 -1.54 6.52 -27.41
CA ILE A 170 -0.31 6.38 -28.20
C ILE A 170 -0.65 5.96 -29.64
N GLY A 171 -1.47 4.95 -29.84
CA GLY A 171 -1.93 4.53 -31.18
C GLY A 171 -2.57 5.67 -31.96
N ARG A 172 -3.39 6.50 -31.29
CA ARG A 172 -4.04 7.67 -31.90
C ARG A 172 -3.05 8.78 -32.29
N VAL A 173 -1.97 8.97 -31.52
CA VAL A 173 -0.90 9.93 -31.89
C VAL A 173 -0.20 9.48 -33.18
N PHE A 174 0.04 8.16 -33.35
CA PHE A 174 0.52 7.61 -34.62
C PHE A 174 -0.48 7.82 -35.79
N GLU A 175 -1.77 7.92 -35.51
CA GLU A 175 -2.82 8.30 -36.46
C GLU A 175 -2.93 9.83 -36.69
N ARG A 176 -1.96 10.62 -36.24
CA ARG A 176 -1.95 12.10 -36.31
C ARG A 176 -3.07 12.79 -35.53
N LYS A 177 -3.62 12.10 -34.50
CA LYS A 177 -4.61 12.69 -33.58
C LYS A 177 -3.92 13.39 -32.42
N SER A 178 -4.68 14.17 -31.66
CA SER A 178 -4.20 14.91 -30.48
C SER A 178 -3.65 13.96 -29.42
N PRO A 179 -2.56 14.32 -28.70
CA PRO A 179 -2.04 13.58 -27.54
C PRO A 179 -2.89 13.75 -26.26
N ALA A 180 -3.98 14.52 -26.31
CA ALA A 180 -4.80 14.82 -25.12
C ALA A 180 -5.30 13.58 -24.39
N LEU A 181 -5.73 12.52 -25.12
CA LEU A 181 -6.15 11.27 -24.47
C LEU A 181 -4.99 10.62 -23.68
N LEU A 182 -3.77 10.67 -24.24
CA LEU A 182 -2.58 10.16 -23.56
C LEU A 182 -2.28 10.99 -22.31
N ALA A 183 -2.34 12.32 -22.40
CA ALA A 183 -2.07 13.21 -21.28
C ALA A 183 -3.06 12.97 -20.13
N VAL A 184 -4.36 12.93 -20.42
CA VAL A 184 -5.39 12.64 -19.41
C VAL A 184 -5.21 11.23 -18.80
N ALA A 185 -4.95 10.23 -19.64
CA ALA A 185 -4.79 8.86 -19.17
C ALA A 185 -3.57 8.71 -18.25
N VAL A 186 -2.42 9.29 -18.59
CA VAL A 186 -1.21 9.24 -17.76
C VAL A 186 -1.40 10.06 -16.46
N PHE A 187 -2.06 11.22 -16.52
CA PHE A 187 -2.45 11.97 -15.32
C PHE A 187 -3.32 11.10 -14.38
N LEU A 188 -4.34 10.43 -14.93
CA LEU A 188 -5.20 9.55 -14.15
C LEU A 188 -4.44 8.34 -13.59
N ILE A 189 -3.44 7.79 -14.28
CA ILE A 189 -2.54 6.77 -13.71
C ILE A 189 -1.82 7.35 -12.48
N ALA A 190 -1.26 8.55 -12.58
CA ALA A 190 -0.51 9.17 -11.50
C ALA A 190 -1.36 9.37 -10.23
N VAL A 191 -2.60 9.87 -10.38
CA VAL A 191 -3.50 10.11 -9.23
C VAL A 191 -4.07 8.82 -8.62
N HIS A 192 -4.11 7.73 -9.39
CA HIS A 192 -4.53 6.42 -8.86
C HIS A 192 -3.39 5.70 -8.15
N SER A 193 -2.19 5.79 -8.69
CA SER A 193 -1.01 5.17 -8.10
C SER A 193 0.29 5.75 -8.66
N PHE A 194 0.92 6.61 -7.90
CA PHE A 194 2.25 7.10 -8.24
C PHE A 194 3.27 5.95 -8.32
N TYR A 195 3.10 4.92 -7.49
CA TYR A 195 3.96 3.74 -7.42
C TYR A 195 4.01 2.97 -8.74
N TYR A 196 2.86 2.76 -9.40
CA TYR A 196 2.81 2.07 -10.69
C TYR A 196 3.11 2.96 -11.89
N LEU A 197 3.17 4.27 -11.71
CA LEU A 197 3.41 5.23 -12.82
C LEU A 197 4.70 4.92 -13.60
N PRO A 198 5.89 4.68 -12.98
CA PRO A 198 7.11 4.35 -13.72
C PRO A 198 6.96 3.10 -14.59
N ALA A 199 6.38 2.03 -14.06
CA ALA A 199 6.14 0.79 -14.80
C ALA A 199 5.11 0.95 -15.93
N CYS A 200 4.08 1.77 -15.72
CA CYS A 200 3.11 2.13 -16.76
C CYS A 200 3.78 2.94 -17.89
N LEU A 201 4.66 3.88 -17.55
CA LEU A 201 5.43 4.63 -18.54
C LEU A 201 6.44 3.74 -19.28
N CYS A 202 7.05 2.77 -18.61
CA CYS A 202 7.89 1.75 -19.23
C CYS A 202 7.08 0.91 -20.24
N ALA A 203 5.91 0.40 -19.84
CA ALA A 203 5.01 -0.32 -20.74
C ALA A 203 4.57 0.53 -21.95
N ALA A 204 4.22 1.80 -21.72
CA ALA A 204 3.90 2.76 -22.78
C ALA A 204 5.10 3.01 -23.74
N GLY A 205 6.31 3.11 -23.19
CA GLY A 205 7.56 3.22 -23.96
C GLY A 205 7.82 1.99 -24.82
N ILE A 206 7.70 0.78 -24.24
CA ILE A 206 7.83 -0.49 -24.98
C ILE A 206 6.82 -0.55 -26.13
N TYR A 207 5.57 -0.19 -25.87
CA TYR A 207 4.53 -0.15 -26.90
C TYR A 207 4.83 0.88 -27.99
N THR A 208 5.31 2.07 -27.63
CA THR A 208 5.72 3.10 -28.55
C THR A 208 6.84 2.62 -29.47
N ILE A 209 7.91 2.01 -28.92
CA ILE A 209 9.01 1.45 -29.71
C ILE A 209 8.50 0.32 -30.62
N HIS A 210 7.62 -0.54 -30.10
CA HIS A 210 6.99 -1.60 -30.92
C HIS A 210 6.25 -1.03 -32.12
N LEU A 211 5.49 0.05 -31.99
CA LEU A 211 4.81 0.71 -33.11
C LEU A 211 5.80 1.36 -34.08
N PHE A 212 6.88 1.99 -33.60
CA PHE A 212 7.95 2.54 -34.43
C PHE A 212 8.63 1.47 -35.29
N LEU A 213 8.92 0.31 -34.73
CA LEU A 213 9.57 -0.80 -35.44
C LEU A 213 8.62 -1.45 -36.46
N ARG A 214 7.34 -1.45 -36.17
CA ARG A 214 6.29 -2.03 -37.03
C ARG A 214 5.89 -1.15 -38.20
N GLY A 215 6.00 0.17 -38.06
CA GLY A 215 5.63 1.17 -39.07
C GLY A 215 6.50 1.19 -40.34
N GLY A 216 7.55 0.35 -40.43
CA GLY A 216 8.38 0.17 -41.63
C GLY A 216 7.74 -0.73 -42.71
N LYS A 217 6.67 -1.48 -42.44
CA LYS A 217 6.03 -2.39 -43.40
C LYS A 217 4.51 -2.44 -43.19
N GLY A 218 3.81 -1.37 -43.65
CA GLY A 218 2.39 -1.43 -43.98
C GLY A 218 1.38 -1.49 -42.81
N ASN A 219 0.63 -0.42 -42.67
CA ASN A 219 -0.79 -0.39 -42.24
C ASN A 219 -1.17 -0.99 -40.87
N LEU A 220 -0.80 -0.39 -39.77
CA LEU A 220 -1.49 -0.59 -38.51
C LEU A 220 -2.65 0.38 -38.29
N CYS A 221 -2.56 1.58 -38.86
CA CYS A 221 -3.61 2.60 -38.79
C CYS A 221 -3.89 3.10 -40.20
N GLY A 222 -5.08 2.91 -40.70
CA GLY A 222 -5.73 3.20 -41.94
C GLY A 222 -5.30 4.32 -42.90
N GLY A 223 -4.11 4.86 -42.79
CA GLY A 223 -3.53 5.82 -43.71
C GLY A 223 -2.50 5.16 -44.63
N GLY A 224 -2.80 5.00 -45.92
CA GLY A 224 -1.99 4.29 -46.91
C GLY A 224 -0.68 4.98 -47.27
N GLY A 225 0.19 5.32 -46.32
CA GLY A 225 1.51 5.88 -46.55
C GLY A 225 2.60 4.96 -46.01
N SER A 226 3.55 4.53 -46.87
CA SER A 226 4.75 3.81 -46.45
C SER A 226 5.63 4.78 -45.65
N LEU A 227 5.85 4.49 -44.36
CA LEU A 227 6.76 5.25 -43.48
C LEU A 227 8.25 5.00 -43.79
N CYS A 228 8.57 4.63 -45.02
CA CYS A 228 9.93 4.43 -45.52
C CYS A 228 10.38 5.63 -46.32
N GLY A 229 11.42 6.38 -45.84
CA GLY A 229 11.96 7.57 -46.50
C GLY A 229 12.07 8.77 -45.55
N ARG A 230 12.45 9.91 -46.09
CA ARG A 230 12.66 11.20 -45.36
C ARG A 230 11.37 11.68 -44.68
N GLU A 231 10.22 11.45 -45.29
CA GLU A 231 8.89 11.78 -44.73
C GLU A 231 8.51 10.84 -43.54
N GLY A 232 8.83 9.57 -43.62
CA GLY A 232 8.60 8.63 -42.53
C GLY A 232 9.43 8.94 -41.26
N LYS A 233 10.66 9.50 -41.42
CA LYS A 233 11.46 9.98 -40.28
C LYS A 233 10.80 11.17 -39.58
N LYS A 234 10.28 12.16 -40.37
CA LYS A 234 9.57 13.31 -39.83
C LYS A 234 8.30 12.93 -39.08
N GLU A 235 7.54 11.96 -39.60
CA GLU A 235 6.33 11.46 -38.94
C GLU A 235 6.63 10.74 -37.63
N LYS A 236 7.68 9.93 -37.60
CA LYS A 236 8.14 9.26 -36.37
C LYS A 236 8.57 10.29 -35.32
N LEU A 237 9.35 11.29 -35.70
CA LEU A 237 9.78 12.37 -34.82
C LEU A 237 8.59 13.17 -34.27
N ARG A 238 7.60 13.48 -35.13
CA ARG A 238 6.35 14.14 -34.70
C ARG A 238 5.56 13.30 -33.70
N ALA A 239 5.44 11.98 -33.93
CA ALA A 239 4.75 11.09 -33.00
C ALA A 239 5.50 11.01 -31.65
N ALA A 240 6.84 10.90 -31.69
CA ALA A 240 7.65 10.91 -30.47
C ALA A 240 7.50 12.23 -29.69
N ALA A 241 7.56 13.38 -30.37
CA ALA A 241 7.34 14.68 -29.76
C ALA A 241 5.93 14.83 -29.18
N GLY A 242 4.89 14.34 -29.88
CA GLY A 242 3.52 14.34 -29.37
C GLY A 242 3.32 13.45 -28.16
N ILE A 243 3.93 12.27 -28.12
CA ILE A 243 3.90 11.37 -26.97
C ILE A 243 4.64 12.00 -25.79
N GLY A 244 5.86 12.52 -26.02
CA GLY A 244 6.64 13.21 -24.99
C GLY A 244 5.89 14.42 -24.40
N ALA A 245 5.31 15.27 -25.26
CA ALA A 245 4.49 16.40 -24.79
C ALA A 245 3.27 15.96 -23.97
N GLY A 246 2.60 14.87 -24.37
CA GLY A 246 1.47 14.30 -23.62
C GLY A 246 1.89 13.80 -22.23
N VAL A 247 3.02 13.12 -22.13
CA VAL A 247 3.56 12.64 -20.84
C VAL A 247 4.01 13.79 -19.95
N VAL A 248 4.78 14.75 -20.47
CA VAL A 248 5.23 15.93 -19.72
C VAL A 248 4.06 16.74 -19.20
N MET A 249 3.01 16.94 -20.02
CA MET A 249 1.78 17.61 -19.60
C MET A 249 1.09 16.85 -18.47
N ALA A 250 1.00 15.54 -18.57
CA ALA A 250 0.36 14.70 -17.53
C ALA A 250 1.12 14.76 -16.20
N VAL A 251 2.46 14.66 -16.25
CA VAL A 251 3.31 14.78 -15.07
C VAL A 251 3.17 16.17 -14.45
N GLY A 252 3.20 17.24 -15.29
CA GLY A 252 2.97 18.60 -14.82
C GLY A 252 1.62 18.78 -14.12
N MET A 253 0.52 18.21 -14.66
CA MET A 253 -0.79 18.25 -14.03
C MET A 253 -0.83 17.48 -12.68
N ALA A 254 0.02 16.48 -12.51
CA ALA A 254 0.08 15.66 -11.29
C ALA A 254 1.11 16.16 -10.25
N MET A 255 1.81 17.29 -10.48
CA MET A 255 2.92 17.74 -9.62
C MET A 255 2.48 18.07 -8.19
N ILE A 256 1.24 18.48 -7.99
CA ILE A 256 0.68 18.67 -6.64
C ILE A 256 0.75 17.40 -5.78
N LEU A 257 0.73 16.21 -6.41
CA LEU A 257 0.89 14.91 -5.75
C LEU A 257 2.34 14.43 -5.83
N LEU A 258 2.94 14.48 -7.03
CA LEU A 258 4.22 13.83 -7.30
C LEU A 258 5.42 14.54 -6.66
N LEU A 259 5.39 15.88 -6.56
CA LEU A 259 6.52 16.63 -6.02
C LEU A 259 6.68 16.41 -4.50
N PRO A 260 5.64 16.60 -3.66
CA PRO A 260 5.76 16.34 -2.23
C PRO A 260 6.12 14.88 -1.92
N VAL A 261 5.45 13.91 -2.57
CA VAL A 261 5.77 12.49 -2.41
C VAL A 261 7.22 12.18 -2.80
N GLY A 262 7.71 12.77 -3.89
CA GLY A 262 9.09 12.59 -4.34
C GLY A 262 10.11 13.15 -3.35
N LEU A 263 9.86 14.33 -2.79
CA LEU A 263 10.71 14.94 -1.77
C LEU A 263 10.70 14.11 -0.47
N ASP A 264 9.55 13.64 -0.04
CA ASP A 264 9.40 12.80 1.16
C ASP A 264 10.17 11.46 1.02
N ILE A 265 10.06 10.79 -0.14
CA ILE A 265 10.83 9.56 -0.41
C ILE A 265 12.34 9.83 -0.41
N LEU A 266 12.78 10.98 -0.93
CA LEU A 266 14.20 11.34 -0.96
C LEU A 266 14.74 11.68 0.43
N SER A 267 13.95 12.34 1.28
CA SER A 267 14.34 12.71 2.65
C SER A 267 14.43 11.49 3.59
N THR A 268 13.62 10.45 3.36
CA THR A 268 13.55 9.26 4.23
C THR A 268 14.79 8.35 4.15
N GLY A 269 15.75 8.60 3.26
CA GLY A 269 17.07 7.95 3.24
C GLY A 269 17.06 6.41 3.37
N LYS A 270 16.04 5.74 2.84
CA LYS A 270 15.98 4.27 2.89
C LYS A 270 17.23 3.71 2.23
N ASP A 271 18.00 2.92 2.98
CA ASP A 271 19.21 2.23 2.54
C ASP A 271 18.94 1.33 1.31
N ALA A 272 18.91 1.94 0.14
CA ALA A 272 18.74 1.24 -1.13
C ALA A 272 19.87 0.23 -1.39
N GLY A 273 21.04 0.42 -0.74
CA GLY A 273 22.22 -0.43 -0.90
C GLY A 273 22.06 -1.86 -0.39
N LYS A 274 21.51 -2.05 0.79
CA LYS A 274 21.37 -3.39 1.41
C LYS A 274 20.43 -4.30 0.63
N PHE A 275 19.29 -3.77 0.17
CA PHE A 275 18.33 -4.54 -0.62
C PHE A 275 18.79 -4.83 -2.05
N ALA A 276 19.65 -3.97 -2.64
CA ALA A 276 20.23 -4.23 -3.96
C ALA A 276 21.18 -5.44 -3.92
N GLU A 277 21.99 -5.57 -2.89
CA GLU A 277 22.91 -6.69 -2.73
C GLU A 277 22.16 -8.02 -2.52
N GLU A 278 21.12 -8.03 -1.69
CA GLU A 278 20.25 -9.19 -1.49
C GLU A 278 19.49 -9.58 -2.76
N ALA A 279 19.02 -8.62 -3.55
CA ALA A 279 18.29 -8.88 -4.81
C ALA A 279 19.19 -9.44 -5.91
N PHE A 280 20.49 -9.09 -5.93
CA PHE A 280 21.46 -9.66 -6.85
C PHE A 280 22.01 -11.02 -6.38
N THR A 281 22.05 -11.27 -5.09
CA THR A 281 22.52 -12.52 -4.49
C THR A 281 21.42 -13.56 -4.34
N ALA A 282 20.16 -13.18 -4.36
CA ALA A 282 19.02 -14.11 -4.38
C ALA A 282 19.08 -14.91 -5.70
N ALA A 283 19.63 -16.09 -5.61
CA ALA A 283 19.89 -17.00 -6.74
C ALA A 283 18.61 -17.69 -7.29
N ASP A 284 17.43 -17.17 -7.00
CA ASP A 284 16.21 -17.62 -7.66
C ASP A 284 16.13 -16.92 -9.03
N PRO A 285 16.26 -17.66 -10.14
CA PRO A 285 16.26 -17.08 -11.48
C PRO A 285 14.91 -16.43 -11.87
N GLY A 286 13.99 -16.20 -10.93
CA GLY A 286 12.67 -15.61 -11.18
C GLY A 286 11.74 -16.47 -12.03
N LEU A 287 12.14 -17.71 -12.33
CA LEU A 287 11.36 -18.65 -13.15
C LEU A 287 10.13 -19.19 -12.40
N SER A 288 10.17 -19.21 -11.07
CA SER A 288 9.04 -19.59 -10.23
C SER A 288 7.88 -18.61 -10.37
N GLY A 289 8.18 -17.31 -10.49
CA GLY A 289 7.19 -16.25 -10.70
C GLY A 289 6.74 -16.07 -12.16
N LEU A 290 7.40 -16.71 -13.14
CA LEU A 290 7.06 -16.59 -14.55
C LEU A 290 5.67 -17.15 -14.86
N LEU A 291 5.28 -18.25 -14.23
CA LEU A 291 3.98 -18.90 -14.38
C LEU A 291 3.15 -18.71 -13.11
N TYR A 292 2.08 -18.04 -13.29
CA TYR A 292 0.99 -17.75 -12.36
C TYR A 292 1.41 -17.54 -10.89
N SER A 293 2.06 -16.44 -10.62
CA SER A 293 2.25 -15.96 -9.26
C SER A 293 1.08 -15.03 -8.91
N PRO A 294 0.53 -15.08 -7.68
CA PRO A 294 -0.55 -14.21 -7.23
C PRO A 294 -0.26 -12.72 -7.36
N TYR A 295 1.01 -12.36 -7.23
CA TYR A 295 1.49 -10.98 -7.24
C TYR A 295 2.28 -10.62 -8.51
N SER A 296 2.10 -11.35 -9.62
CA SER A 296 2.78 -11.10 -10.89
C SER A 296 1.81 -10.86 -12.05
N CYS A 297 2.32 -11.05 -13.27
CA CYS A 297 1.50 -10.94 -14.49
C CYS A 297 0.44 -12.06 -14.65
N GLY A 298 0.44 -13.08 -13.81
CA GLY A 298 -0.47 -14.22 -13.89
C GLY A 298 -0.35 -14.97 -15.21
N MET A 299 0.89 -15.24 -15.68
CA MET A 299 1.16 -15.88 -16.96
C MET A 299 0.77 -17.36 -16.91
N THR A 300 -0.02 -17.82 -17.89
CA THR A 300 -0.40 -19.22 -18.07
C THR A 300 0.49 -19.90 -19.11
N ALA A 301 0.43 -21.23 -19.23
CA ALA A 301 1.12 -21.97 -20.29
C ALA A 301 0.75 -21.46 -21.69
N LEU A 302 -0.53 -21.08 -21.90
CA LEU A 302 -0.98 -20.47 -23.15
C LEU A 302 -0.28 -19.13 -23.41
N SER A 303 -0.19 -18.27 -22.40
CA SER A 303 0.46 -16.95 -22.51
C SER A 303 1.95 -17.09 -22.78
N LEU A 304 2.63 -18.00 -22.09
CA LEU A 304 4.05 -18.31 -22.32
C LEU A 304 4.29 -18.89 -23.72
N TYR A 305 3.45 -19.83 -24.17
CA TYR A 305 3.52 -20.39 -25.51
C TYR A 305 3.35 -19.31 -26.60
N CYS A 306 2.40 -18.41 -26.44
CA CYS A 306 2.19 -17.29 -27.35
C CYS A 306 3.39 -16.35 -27.37
N LEU A 307 3.94 -16.02 -26.20
CA LEU A 307 5.12 -15.18 -26.04
C LEU A 307 6.32 -15.77 -26.78
N LEU A 308 6.62 -17.05 -26.55
CA LEU A 308 7.70 -17.75 -27.22
C LEU A 308 7.47 -17.87 -28.73
N THR A 309 6.24 -18.20 -29.16
CA THR A 309 5.88 -18.31 -30.59
C THR A 309 6.04 -16.98 -31.33
N ALA A 310 5.81 -15.86 -30.67
CA ALA A 310 5.90 -14.52 -31.25
C ALA A 310 7.31 -14.13 -31.72
N PHE A 311 8.37 -14.81 -31.26
CA PHE A 311 9.74 -14.63 -31.79
C PHE A 311 9.89 -14.98 -33.27
N TRP A 312 9.05 -15.85 -33.81
CA TRP A 312 9.04 -16.14 -35.26
C TRP A 312 8.24 -15.14 -36.08
N GLN A 313 7.62 -14.16 -35.43
CA GLN A 313 6.85 -13.08 -36.06
C GLN A 313 7.69 -11.81 -36.12
N LYS A 314 8.21 -11.46 -37.29
CA LYS A 314 9.12 -10.29 -37.49
C LYS A 314 8.64 -8.99 -36.85
N GLY A 315 7.30 -8.73 -36.89
CA GLY A 315 6.70 -7.51 -36.32
C GLY A 315 6.55 -7.50 -34.80
N SER A 316 6.66 -8.65 -34.12
CA SER A 316 6.42 -8.75 -32.67
C SER A 316 7.62 -9.24 -31.88
N ARG A 317 8.76 -9.50 -32.51
CA ARG A 317 10.00 -9.96 -31.87
C ARG A 317 10.49 -9.04 -30.76
N PHE A 318 10.48 -7.73 -31.03
CA PHE A 318 10.88 -6.74 -30.03
C PHE A 318 9.94 -6.79 -28.81
N LEU A 319 8.63 -6.80 -29.04
CA LEU A 319 7.66 -6.86 -27.96
C LEU A 319 7.79 -8.15 -27.15
N ALA A 320 7.95 -9.28 -27.83
CA ALA A 320 8.18 -10.57 -27.18
C ALA A 320 9.47 -10.58 -26.34
N GLY A 321 10.57 -10.05 -26.88
CA GLY A 321 11.84 -9.94 -26.18
C GLY A 321 11.77 -9.01 -24.95
N ALA A 322 11.14 -7.83 -25.11
CA ALA A 322 10.97 -6.88 -24.03
C ALA A 322 10.09 -7.43 -22.89
N LEU A 323 9.00 -8.15 -23.24
CA LEU A 323 8.15 -8.79 -22.23
C LEU A 323 8.85 -9.96 -21.55
N LEU A 324 9.58 -10.79 -22.29
CA LEU A 324 10.34 -11.91 -21.70
C LEU A 324 11.43 -11.41 -20.74
N LEU A 325 12.18 -10.37 -21.14
CA LEU A 325 13.16 -9.72 -20.26
C LEU A 325 12.49 -9.04 -19.07
N GLY A 326 11.41 -8.30 -19.31
CA GLY A 326 10.68 -7.59 -18.26
C GLY A 326 10.10 -8.49 -17.18
N THR A 327 9.58 -9.67 -17.57
CA THR A 327 8.92 -10.60 -16.64
C THR A 327 9.84 -11.72 -16.13
N GLY A 328 10.93 -12.00 -16.83
CA GLY A 328 11.84 -13.12 -16.50
C GLY A 328 13.14 -12.71 -15.82
N VAL A 329 13.44 -11.40 -15.69
CA VAL A 329 14.69 -10.91 -15.09
C VAL A 329 14.37 -10.11 -13.81
N PRO A 330 14.71 -10.63 -12.61
CA PRO A 330 14.41 -9.97 -11.33
C PRO A 330 14.93 -8.54 -11.22
N ALA A 331 16.09 -8.24 -11.81
CA ALA A 331 16.67 -6.88 -11.84
C ALA A 331 15.74 -5.83 -12.45
N VAL A 332 14.82 -6.22 -13.36
CA VAL A 332 13.84 -5.27 -13.93
C VAL A 332 12.85 -4.82 -12.85
N SER A 333 12.38 -5.74 -12.00
CA SER A 333 11.48 -5.38 -10.90
C SER A 333 12.19 -4.50 -9.88
N LEU A 334 13.48 -4.72 -9.60
CA LEU A 334 14.29 -3.89 -8.73
C LEU A 334 14.43 -2.46 -9.28
N VAL A 335 14.78 -2.32 -10.57
CA VAL A 335 14.91 -0.99 -11.22
C VAL A 335 13.57 -0.24 -11.22
N LEU A 336 12.47 -0.92 -11.53
CA LEU A 336 11.14 -0.30 -11.57
C LEU A 336 10.62 0.08 -10.18
N ASN A 337 11.10 -0.57 -9.12
CA ASN A 337 10.84 -0.21 -7.72
C ASN A 337 11.85 0.82 -7.15
N GLY A 338 12.61 1.52 -8.01
CA GLY A 338 13.56 2.55 -7.58
C GLY A 338 14.74 1.99 -6.77
N PHE A 339 15.16 0.76 -7.02
CA PHE A 339 16.23 0.03 -6.32
C PHE A 339 15.96 -0.25 -4.83
N LEU A 340 14.73 -0.07 -4.35
CA LEU A 340 14.38 -0.30 -2.96
C LEU A 340 14.20 -1.79 -2.63
N TYR A 341 13.60 -2.55 -3.54
CA TYR A 341 13.38 -4.00 -3.40
C TYR A 341 12.97 -4.64 -4.73
N ALA A 342 13.17 -5.95 -4.87
CA ALA A 342 12.71 -6.71 -6.02
C ALA A 342 11.35 -7.36 -5.71
N ARG A 343 10.27 -6.90 -6.35
CA ARG A 343 8.91 -7.46 -6.20
C ARG A 343 8.19 -7.50 -7.54
N GLU A 344 7.62 -8.66 -7.83
CA GLU A 344 6.98 -8.93 -9.12
C GLU A 344 5.72 -8.10 -9.38
N LYS A 345 5.03 -7.62 -8.33
CA LYS A 345 3.82 -6.79 -8.48
C LYS A 345 4.01 -5.57 -9.38
N ILE A 346 5.21 -5.00 -9.43
CA ILE A 346 5.52 -3.85 -10.29
C ILE A 346 5.45 -4.18 -11.78
N LEU A 347 5.45 -5.47 -12.14
CA LEU A 347 5.36 -5.95 -13.52
C LEU A 347 3.91 -6.06 -14.04
N ILE A 348 2.92 -5.93 -13.18
CA ILE A 348 1.49 -5.97 -13.56
C ILE A 348 1.15 -5.04 -14.73
N PRO A 349 1.71 -3.81 -14.87
CA PRO A 349 1.49 -2.94 -16.02
C PRO A 349 1.88 -3.53 -17.39
N PHE A 350 2.62 -4.64 -17.45
CA PHE A 350 2.94 -5.32 -18.72
C PHE A 350 1.83 -6.25 -19.22
N VAL A 351 0.84 -6.59 -18.37
CA VAL A 351 -0.25 -7.53 -18.71
C VAL A 351 -1.05 -7.10 -19.96
N PRO A 352 -1.42 -5.82 -20.19
CA PRO A 352 -2.09 -5.43 -21.43
C PRO A 352 -1.26 -5.69 -22.68
N LEU A 353 0.07 -5.54 -22.62
CA LEU A 353 0.96 -5.81 -23.74
C LEU A 353 1.08 -7.32 -24.00
N LEU A 354 1.08 -8.12 -22.93
CA LEU A 354 1.02 -9.59 -23.04
C LEU A 354 -0.31 -10.03 -23.68
N ALA A 355 -1.43 -9.45 -23.27
CA ALA A 355 -2.76 -9.69 -23.86
C ALA A 355 -2.80 -9.35 -25.36
N LEU A 356 -2.19 -8.22 -25.76
CA LEU A 356 -2.05 -7.84 -27.17
C LEU A 356 -1.24 -8.89 -27.94
N LEU A 357 -0.09 -9.28 -27.40
CA LEU A 357 0.81 -10.25 -28.03
C LEU A 357 0.13 -11.62 -28.20
N CYS A 358 -0.56 -12.09 -27.16
CA CYS A 358 -1.33 -13.33 -27.19
C CYS A 358 -2.46 -13.28 -28.23
N ALA A 359 -3.26 -12.23 -28.22
CA ALA A 359 -4.36 -12.06 -29.15
C ALA A 359 -3.89 -12.06 -30.61
N GLU A 360 -2.80 -11.36 -30.89
CA GLU A 360 -2.21 -11.31 -32.24
C GLU A 360 -1.60 -12.67 -32.65
N THR A 361 -0.89 -13.33 -31.74
CA THR A 361 -0.27 -14.64 -32.01
C THR A 361 -1.34 -15.70 -32.27
N LEU A 362 -2.38 -15.79 -31.45
CA LEU A 362 -3.52 -16.70 -31.63
C LEU A 362 -4.22 -16.48 -32.97
N TRP A 363 -4.45 -15.22 -33.35
CA TRP A 363 -5.06 -14.91 -34.65
C TRP A 363 -4.21 -15.39 -35.82
N LYS A 364 -2.87 -15.21 -35.80
CA LYS A 364 -1.96 -15.65 -36.84
C LYS A 364 -1.81 -17.16 -36.91
N LEU A 365 -1.81 -17.82 -35.74
CA LEU A 365 -1.87 -19.30 -35.69
C LEU A 365 -3.18 -19.81 -36.31
N TYR A 366 -4.30 -19.20 -35.99
CA TYR A 366 -5.61 -19.54 -36.57
C TYR A 366 -5.63 -19.38 -38.10
N LYS A 367 -5.04 -18.28 -38.63
CA LYS A 367 -4.91 -18.06 -40.06
C LYS A 367 -3.92 -18.99 -40.77
N GLY A 368 -3.04 -19.64 -40.02
CA GLY A 368 -1.93 -20.40 -40.57
C GLY A 368 -0.74 -19.56 -41.04
N GLU A 369 -0.73 -18.26 -40.72
CA GLU A 369 0.41 -17.36 -40.98
C GLU A 369 1.61 -17.69 -40.08
N LEU A 370 1.33 -18.26 -38.90
CA LEU A 370 2.32 -18.85 -37.99
C LEU A 370 2.07 -20.35 -37.87
N LYS A 371 3.16 -21.13 -37.78
CA LYS A 371 3.10 -22.57 -37.54
C LYS A 371 3.15 -22.90 -36.04
N HIS A 372 2.32 -23.84 -35.61
CA HIS A 372 2.40 -24.39 -34.27
C HIS A 372 3.77 -25.08 -34.07
N ARG A 373 4.38 -24.81 -32.92
CA ARG A 373 5.70 -25.33 -32.55
C ARG A 373 5.64 -26.22 -31.29
N PRO A 374 5.33 -27.54 -31.43
CA PRO A 374 5.12 -28.39 -30.25
C PRO A 374 6.33 -28.47 -29.33
N MET A 375 7.55 -28.26 -29.84
CA MET A 375 8.75 -28.23 -28.99
C MET A 375 8.73 -27.14 -27.92
N LEU A 376 8.00 -26.04 -28.15
CA LEU A 376 7.82 -24.99 -27.11
C LEU A 376 7.02 -25.50 -25.91
N LEU A 377 6.24 -26.58 -26.06
CA LEU A 377 5.57 -27.22 -24.91
C LEU A 377 6.59 -27.78 -23.91
N LEU A 378 7.79 -28.18 -24.34
CA LEU A 378 8.83 -28.61 -23.41
C LEU A 378 9.30 -27.46 -22.51
N LEU A 379 9.39 -26.24 -23.05
CA LEU A 379 9.70 -25.06 -22.25
C LEU A 379 8.55 -24.70 -21.28
N CYS A 380 7.31 -24.80 -21.74
CA CYS A 380 6.14 -24.62 -20.88
C CYS A 380 6.09 -25.68 -19.78
N LEU A 381 6.41 -26.94 -20.11
CA LEU A 381 6.51 -28.04 -19.15
C LEU A 381 7.64 -27.80 -18.12
N GLY A 382 8.81 -27.35 -18.58
CA GLY A 382 9.93 -27.02 -17.70
C GLY A 382 9.56 -25.90 -16.74
N ALA A 383 8.91 -24.84 -17.22
CA ALA A 383 8.42 -23.77 -16.38
C ALA A 383 7.32 -24.23 -15.39
N ALA A 384 6.42 -25.16 -15.82
CA ALA A 384 5.41 -25.74 -14.93
C ALA A 384 6.03 -26.55 -13.78
N LEU A 385 7.14 -27.24 -14.02
CA LEU A 385 7.82 -28.05 -13.01
C LEU A 385 8.51 -27.22 -11.91
N VAL A 386 8.89 -25.98 -12.20
CA VAL A 386 9.48 -25.05 -11.23
C VAL A 386 8.47 -24.12 -10.60
N SER A 387 7.21 -24.12 -11.06
CA SER A 387 6.13 -23.29 -10.50
C SER A 387 5.71 -23.78 -9.11
N GLU A 388 5.27 -22.88 -8.27
CA GLU A 388 4.66 -23.20 -6.97
C GLU A 388 3.38 -24.05 -7.14
N TRP A 389 2.59 -23.80 -8.18
CA TRP A 389 1.34 -24.48 -8.51
C TRP A 389 1.50 -25.64 -9.49
N LYS A 390 2.53 -26.46 -9.27
CA LYS A 390 2.92 -27.56 -10.19
C LYS A 390 1.77 -28.38 -10.77
N PRO A 391 0.82 -28.94 -9.99
CA PRO A 391 -0.24 -29.78 -10.54
C PRO A 391 -1.13 -29.04 -11.54
N LEU A 392 -1.51 -27.80 -11.22
CA LEU A 392 -2.39 -26.99 -12.05
C LEU A 392 -1.66 -26.50 -13.31
N MET A 393 -0.38 -26.12 -13.20
CA MET A 393 0.44 -25.72 -14.34
C MET A 393 0.73 -26.89 -15.29
N LEU A 394 0.91 -28.10 -14.78
CA LEU A 394 1.02 -29.31 -15.60
C LEU A 394 -0.29 -29.60 -16.34
N LEU A 395 -1.44 -29.47 -15.67
CA LEU A 395 -2.75 -29.60 -16.30
C LEU A 395 -2.95 -28.56 -17.40
N ASP A 396 -2.66 -27.27 -17.13
CA ASP A 396 -2.75 -26.18 -18.12
C ASP A 396 -1.85 -26.47 -19.34
N THR A 397 -0.62 -26.94 -19.12
CA THR A 397 0.32 -27.33 -20.19
C THR A 397 -0.19 -28.53 -20.98
N ALA A 398 -0.79 -29.53 -20.34
CA ALA A 398 -1.39 -30.68 -21.01
C ALA A 398 -2.58 -30.27 -21.88
N LEU A 399 -3.45 -29.42 -21.37
CA LEU A 399 -4.60 -28.88 -22.10
C LEU A 399 -4.16 -28.03 -23.30
N LEU A 400 -3.09 -27.23 -23.16
CA LEU A 400 -2.45 -26.53 -24.28
C LEU A 400 -1.94 -27.52 -25.32
N GLY A 401 -1.33 -28.63 -24.91
CA GLY A 401 -0.89 -29.69 -25.79
C GLY A 401 -2.04 -30.33 -26.60
N ILE A 402 -3.14 -30.67 -25.91
CA ILE A 402 -4.38 -31.17 -26.54
C ILE A 402 -4.92 -30.15 -27.54
N TRP A 403 -4.98 -28.87 -27.17
CA TRP A 403 -5.43 -27.82 -28.09
C TRP A 403 -4.59 -27.74 -29.36
N ILE A 404 -3.25 -27.80 -29.26
CA ILE A 404 -2.33 -27.79 -30.42
C ILE A 404 -2.61 -28.99 -31.32
N LEU A 405 -2.84 -30.18 -30.76
CA LEU A 405 -3.17 -31.40 -31.51
C LEU A 405 -4.51 -31.26 -32.26
N VAL A 406 -5.54 -30.73 -31.56
CA VAL A 406 -6.84 -30.46 -32.19
C VAL A 406 -6.72 -29.46 -33.35
N GLN A 407 -5.95 -28.37 -33.14
CA GLN A 407 -5.73 -27.37 -34.20
C GLN A 407 -5.01 -27.95 -35.41
N LYS A 408 -4.06 -28.87 -35.23
CA LYS A 408 -3.36 -29.57 -36.30
C LYS A 408 -4.27 -30.58 -36.99
N GLY A 409 -5.04 -31.36 -36.24
CA GLY A 409 -5.95 -32.37 -36.77
C GLY A 409 -7.15 -31.82 -37.53
N ALA A 410 -7.63 -30.62 -37.08
CA ALA A 410 -8.72 -29.92 -37.72
C ALA A 410 -8.32 -29.08 -38.96
N ALA A 411 -7.00 -29.01 -39.24
CA ALA A 411 -6.48 -28.26 -40.39
C ALA A 411 -6.91 -28.92 -41.75
N GLY A 412 -8.13 -28.70 -42.15
CA GLY A 412 -8.70 -29.14 -43.42
C GLY A 412 -10.07 -29.82 -43.35
N ARG A 413 -10.59 -30.18 -42.16
CA ARG A 413 -11.82 -30.97 -42.03
C ARG A 413 -13.02 -30.29 -41.38
N ASN A 414 -12.82 -29.34 -40.49
CA ASN A 414 -13.94 -28.68 -39.80
C ASN A 414 -13.58 -27.29 -39.26
N ALA A 415 -13.95 -26.24 -39.96
CA ALA A 415 -13.71 -24.84 -39.60
C ALA A 415 -14.42 -24.44 -38.29
N ALA A 416 -15.56 -25.04 -37.96
CA ALA A 416 -16.27 -24.82 -36.73
C ALA A 416 -15.49 -25.38 -35.54
N LEU A 417 -14.98 -26.59 -35.60
CA LEU A 417 -14.18 -27.20 -34.56
C LEU A 417 -12.90 -26.39 -34.29
N LYS A 418 -12.26 -25.90 -35.33
CA LYS A 418 -11.07 -25.03 -35.22
C LYS A 418 -11.41 -23.71 -34.54
N ARG A 419 -12.57 -23.15 -34.78
CA ARG A 419 -13.07 -21.90 -34.18
C ARG A 419 -13.43 -22.10 -32.71
N TYR A 420 -14.21 -23.15 -32.39
CA TYR A 420 -14.63 -23.46 -31.03
C TYR A 420 -13.46 -23.88 -30.13
N SER A 421 -12.47 -24.60 -30.66
CA SER A 421 -11.29 -24.98 -29.90
C SER A 421 -10.43 -23.76 -29.51
N CYS A 422 -10.39 -22.70 -30.34
CA CYS A 422 -9.76 -21.43 -29.93
C CYS A 422 -10.51 -20.75 -28.77
N LEU A 423 -11.84 -20.84 -28.72
CA LEU A 423 -12.63 -20.30 -27.62
C LEU A 423 -12.43 -21.10 -26.33
N LEU A 424 -12.39 -22.44 -26.43
CA LEU A 424 -12.14 -23.32 -25.28
C LEU A 424 -10.81 -23.02 -24.59
N CYS A 425 -9.73 -22.71 -25.35
CA CYS A 425 -8.44 -22.31 -24.79
C CYS A 425 -8.50 -21.10 -23.86
N LEU A 426 -9.52 -20.27 -23.99
CA LEU A 426 -9.69 -19.05 -23.19
C LEU A 426 -10.44 -19.29 -21.90
N CYS A 427 -11.23 -20.36 -21.84
CA CYS A 427 -11.91 -20.74 -20.61
C CYS A 427 -10.94 -21.28 -19.55
N PHE A 428 -9.86 -21.96 -19.99
CA PHE A 428 -8.90 -22.57 -19.06
C PHE A 428 -8.11 -21.55 -18.23
N PRO A 429 -7.54 -20.45 -18.78
CA PRO A 429 -6.89 -19.43 -17.97
C PRO A 429 -7.81 -18.83 -16.90
N GLY A 430 -9.08 -18.60 -17.23
CA GLY A 430 -10.08 -18.13 -16.29
C GLY A 430 -10.39 -19.14 -15.18
N MET A 431 -10.60 -20.41 -15.53
CA MET A 431 -10.83 -21.48 -14.55
C MET A 431 -9.60 -21.72 -13.68
N PHE A 432 -8.41 -21.65 -14.29
CA PHE A 432 -7.16 -21.76 -13.58
C PHE A 432 -6.97 -20.62 -12.58
N ALA A 433 -7.23 -19.39 -13.02
CA ALA A 433 -7.23 -18.22 -12.14
C ALA A 433 -8.17 -18.38 -10.95
N LEU A 434 -9.40 -18.85 -11.19
CA LEU A 434 -10.36 -19.14 -10.11
C LEU A 434 -9.87 -20.24 -9.17
N ALA A 435 -9.26 -21.31 -9.69
CA ALA A 435 -8.79 -22.42 -8.88
C ALA A 435 -7.62 -22.01 -7.98
N VAL A 436 -6.60 -21.35 -8.54
CA VAL A 436 -5.42 -20.90 -7.78
C VAL A 436 -5.78 -19.83 -6.76
N ASN A 437 -6.47 -18.78 -7.20
CA ASN A 437 -6.81 -17.68 -6.30
C ASN A 437 -7.85 -18.12 -5.26
N GLY A 438 -8.79 -18.99 -5.63
CA GLY A 438 -9.73 -19.59 -4.68
C GLY A 438 -8.99 -20.39 -3.60
N ALA A 439 -8.02 -21.23 -3.98
CA ALA A 439 -7.20 -21.98 -3.03
C ALA A 439 -6.40 -21.06 -2.11
N GLU A 440 -5.78 -19.99 -2.64
CA GLU A 440 -5.05 -19.02 -1.82
C GLU A 440 -5.95 -18.29 -0.82
N PHE A 441 -7.14 -17.86 -1.23
CA PHE A 441 -8.10 -17.24 -0.31
C PHE A 441 -8.56 -18.22 0.76
N TRP A 442 -8.78 -19.50 0.42
CA TRP A 442 -9.14 -20.54 1.38
C TRP A 442 -7.98 -20.91 2.31
N GLU A 443 -6.77 -20.99 1.79
CA GLU A 443 -5.56 -21.23 2.61
C GLU A 443 -5.27 -20.05 3.57
N ALA A 444 -5.51 -18.82 3.15
CA ALA A 444 -5.38 -17.64 4.01
C ALA A 444 -6.41 -17.65 5.15
N GLN A 445 -7.61 -18.18 4.92
CA GLN A 445 -8.63 -18.39 5.96
C GLN A 445 -8.22 -19.49 6.97
N LEU A 446 -7.49 -20.50 6.51
CA LEU A 446 -7.05 -21.62 7.33
C LEU A 446 -5.73 -21.35 8.05
N ARG A 447 -4.93 -20.40 7.58
CA ARG A 447 -3.71 -19.97 8.26
C ARG A 447 -4.06 -18.95 9.34
N ASP A 448 -3.39 -19.03 10.49
CA ASP A 448 -3.53 -18.15 11.68
C ASP A 448 -3.37 -16.63 11.44
N LEU A 449 -3.50 -16.15 10.21
CA LEU A 449 -3.33 -14.75 9.81
C LEU A 449 -4.64 -13.95 9.90
N GLY A 450 -5.80 -14.59 10.09
CA GLY A 450 -7.08 -13.89 10.21
C GLY A 450 -7.54 -13.15 8.96
N ILE A 451 -6.84 -13.30 7.82
CA ILE A 451 -7.23 -12.66 6.57
C ILE A 451 -8.31 -13.50 5.90
N SER A 452 -9.53 -13.02 5.91
CA SER A 452 -10.67 -13.67 5.27
C SER A 452 -11.47 -12.66 4.45
N ILE A 453 -12.28 -13.14 3.51
CA ILE A 453 -13.30 -12.29 2.87
C ILE A 453 -14.30 -11.88 3.95
N SER A 454 -14.58 -10.58 4.01
CA SER A 454 -15.48 -10.02 5.01
C SER A 454 -16.87 -10.60 4.91
N THR A 455 -17.47 -10.89 6.06
CA THR A 455 -18.89 -11.28 6.15
C THR A 455 -19.75 -10.05 6.40
N VAL A 456 -21.02 -10.12 6.02
CA VAL A 456 -21.99 -9.04 6.30
C VAL A 456 -22.10 -8.82 7.81
N SER A 457 -22.15 -9.87 8.59
CA SER A 457 -22.24 -9.78 10.06
C SER A 457 -21.01 -9.09 10.69
N TYR A 458 -19.81 -9.31 10.13
CA TYR A 458 -18.60 -8.60 10.57
C TYR A 458 -18.72 -7.09 10.31
N LEU A 459 -19.21 -6.71 9.12
CA LEU A 459 -19.39 -5.32 8.78
C LEU A 459 -20.44 -4.61 9.63
N GLU A 460 -21.58 -5.26 9.86
CA GLU A 460 -22.64 -4.72 10.75
C GLU A 460 -22.13 -4.49 12.17
N GLN A 461 -21.28 -5.39 12.68
CA GLN A 461 -20.64 -5.21 13.98
C GLN A 461 -19.66 -4.03 13.98
N GLU A 462 -18.84 -3.89 12.91
CA GLU A 462 -17.92 -2.79 12.76
C GLU A 462 -18.65 -1.45 12.63
N ASP A 463 -19.72 -1.38 11.84
CA ASP A 463 -20.51 -0.17 11.68
C ASP A 463 -21.11 0.27 13.02
N SER A 464 -21.69 -0.66 13.79
CA SER A 464 -22.24 -0.38 15.11
C SER A 464 -21.18 0.13 16.08
N ARG A 465 -19.95 -0.42 16.01
CA ARG A 465 -18.83 0.02 16.84
C ARG A 465 -18.35 1.42 16.45
N GLN A 466 -18.27 1.71 15.13
CA GLN A 466 -17.91 3.03 14.64
C GLN A 466 -18.95 4.09 14.99
N ASP A 467 -20.23 3.73 15.00
CA ASP A 467 -21.31 4.61 15.46
C ASP A 467 -21.15 4.96 16.94
N TRP A 468 -20.79 3.97 17.78
CA TRP A 468 -20.50 4.22 19.18
C TRP A 468 -19.30 5.15 19.37
N TYR A 469 -18.21 4.94 18.65
CA TYR A 469 -17.04 5.84 18.67
C TYR A 469 -17.43 7.28 18.31
N GLY A 470 -18.29 7.45 17.31
CA GLY A 470 -18.81 8.76 16.94
C GLY A 470 -19.72 9.40 17.99
N GLN A 471 -20.44 8.61 18.78
CA GLN A 471 -21.26 9.09 19.89
C GLN A 471 -20.37 9.55 21.07
N LEU A 472 -19.34 8.79 21.41
CA LEU A 472 -18.37 9.18 22.43
C LEU A 472 -17.77 10.57 22.19
N GLY A 473 -17.41 10.87 20.93
CA GLY A 473 -16.85 12.19 20.56
C GLY A 473 -17.87 13.34 20.61
N ARG A 474 -19.18 13.08 20.51
CA ARG A 474 -20.22 14.10 20.38
C ARG A 474 -20.99 14.41 21.66
N GLU A 475 -21.24 13.42 22.49
CA GLU A 475 -22.32 13.52 23.50
C GLU A 475 -21.85 13.43 24.95
N SER A 476 -20.74 12.79 25.26
CA SER A 476 -20.50 12.40 26.65
C SER A 476 -19.14 12.78 27.21
N ILE A 477 -18.11 12.91 26.42
CA ILE A 477 -16.74 13.05 26.91
C ILE A 477 -16.08 14.25 26.24
N ALA A 478 -15.77 15.27 27.03
CA ALA A 478 -14.90 16.35 26.62
C ALA A 478 -13.44 15.79 26.60
N PHE A 479 -13.06 15.12 25.51
CA PHE A 479 -11.70 14.67 25.36
C PHE A 479 -10.74 15.84 25.35
N ASP A 480 -9.72 15.75 26.18
CA ASP A 480 -8.58 16.68 26.12
C ASP A 480 -7.73 16.30 24.90
N ARG A 481 -7.67 17.17 23.91
CA ARG A 481 -7.00 16.95 22.63
C ARG A 481 -5.49 17.08 22.71
N ASN A 482 -4.96 17.57 23.81
CA ASN A 482 -3.53 17.50 24.11
C ASN A 482 -3.09 16.11 24.58
N TYR A 483 -3.96 15.10 24.43
CA TYR A 483 -3.69 13.69 24.70
C TYR A 483 -4.17 12.83 23.53
N ARG A 484 -3.77 11.57 23.55
CA ARG A 484 -4.11 10.58 22.51
C ARG A 484 -5.04 9.49 23.02
N MET A 485 -5.66 8.83 22.04
CA MET A 485 -6.49 7.66 22.28
C MET A 485 -6.01 6.50 21.42
N GLU A 486 -6.11 5.26 21.95
CA GLU A 486 -5.88 4.06 21.18
C GLU A 486 -6.98 3.03 21.31
N VAL A 487 -7.14 2.22 20.26
CA VAL A 487 -8.06 1.09 20.22
C VAL A 487 -7.23 -0.19 20.20
N LEU A 488 -7.09 -0.82 21.37
CA LEU A 488 -6.19 -1.97 21.54
C LEU A 488 -6.78 -3.28 21.00
N THR A 489 -8.08 -3.32 20.72
CA THR A 489 -8.80 -4.50 20.21
C THR A 489 -8.71 -4.68 18.70
N ASP A 490 -8.36 -3.65 17.95
CA ASP A 490 -8.45 -3.66 16.49
C ASP A 490 -7.23 -4.26 15.78
N GLY A 491 -6.13 -4.43 16.50
CA GLY A 491 -4.86 -4.73 15.89
C GLY A 491 -4.50 -3.67 14.83
N PHE A 492 -4.25 -4.08 13.57
CA PHE A 492 -3.97 -3.13 12.50
C PHE A 492 -5.18 -2.80 11.60
N VAL A 493 -6.31 -3.48 11.75
CA VAL A 493 -7.45 -3.41 10.80
C VAL A 493 -7.98 -1.99 10.66
N ASN A 494 -8.25 -1.32 11.79
CA ASN A 494 -8.72 0.07 11.80
C ASN A 494 -7.63 1.08 12.23
N SER A 495 -6.36 0.71 12.14
CA SER A 495 -5.24 1.60 12.52
C SER A 495 -5.20 2.91 11.72
N ASN A 496 -5.79 2.94 10.52
CA ASN A 496 -5.86 4.13 9.66
C ASN A 496 -7.20 4.87 9.74
N LEU A 497 -8.07 4.50 10.66
CA LEU A 497 -9.32 5.22 10.88
C LEU A 497 -9.13 6.26 11.99
N ALA A 498 -9.28 7.53 11.63
CA ALA A 498 -9.29 8.66 12.54
C ALA A 498 -10.53 9.53 12.32
N ARG A 499 -10.94 10.22 13.37
CA ARG A 499 -12.13 11.08 13.37
C ARG A 499 -11.77 12.43 14.01
N GLN A 500 -12.31 13.51 13.47
CA GLN A 500 -12.05 14.88 13.97
C GLN A 500 -12.59 15.10 15.39
N ASP A 501 -13.66 14.40 15.76
CA ASP A 501 -14.28 14.48 17.08
C ASP A 501 -13.57 13.62 18.16
N MET A 502 -12.52 12.87 17.77
CA MET A 502 -11.76 11.99 18.66
C MET A 502 -10.29 12.45 18.79
N PRO A 503 -9.60 12.08 19.89
CA PRO A 503 -8.16 12.33 20.01
C PRO A 503 -7.33 11.65 18.92
N SER A 504 -6.13 12.18 18.67
CA SER A 504 -5.18 11.60 17.72
C SER A 504 -4.68 10.22 18.16
N ARG A 505 -4.12 9.45 17.22
CA ARG A 505 -3.66 8.08 17.42
C ARG A 505 -2.15 7.92 17.18
N THR A 506 -1.54 6.97 17.88
CA THR A 506 -0.15 6.57 17.64
C THR A 506 -0.04 5.47 16.59
N SER A 507 -1.11 4.70 16.40
CA SER A 507 -1.16 3.62 15.42
C SER A 507 -1.33 4.13 13.98
N MET A 508 -0.72 3.42 13.03
CA MET A 508 -0.81 3.67 11.60
C MET A 508 -0.38 2.44 10.80
N TYR A 509 -1.01 2.21 9.67
CA TYR A 509 -0.54 1.20 8.71
C TYR A 509 -0.32 1.84 7.34
N SER A 510 0.92 2.26 7.07
CA SER A 510 1.33 2.78 5.78
C SER A 510 2.73 2.32 5.39
N SER A 511 2.90 1.96 4.11
CA SER A 511 4.21 1.65 3.53
C SER A 511 5.10 2.89 3.35
N VAL A 512 4.50 4.08 3.42
CA VAL A 512 5.18 5.37 3.38
C VAL A 512 4.89 6.03 4.72
N SER A 513 5.79 5.87 5.68
CA SER A 513 5.66 6.45 7.02
C SER A 513 6.96 7.13 7.40
N ASN A 514 6.90 8.02 8.38
CA ASN A 514 8.09 8.66 8.95
C ASN A 514 9.04 7.59 9.51
N SER A 515 10.26 7.49 8.94
CA SER A 515 11.23 6.47 9.33
C SER A 515 11.77 6.69 10.75
N GLY A 516 11.91 7.96 11.18
CA GLY A 516 12.32 8.32 12.54
C GLY A 516 11.30 7.82 13.56
N TYR A 517 10.02 8.04 13.30
CA TYR A 517 8.95 7.51 14.15
C TYR A 517 8.88 5.98 14.15
N GLY A 518 9.08 5.34 13.01
CA GLY A 518 9.13 3.87 12.93
C GLY A 518 10.29 3.28 13.74
N THR A 519 11.48 3.91 13.70
CA THR A 519 12.65 3.55 14.52
C THR A 519 12.37 3.78 15.99
N PHE A 520 11.83 4.95 16.35
CA PHE A 520 11.42 5.23 17.73
C PHE A 520 10.43 4.19 18.25
N PHE A 521 9.40 3.86 17.46
CA PHE A 521 8.36 2.94 17.86
C PHE A 521 8.89 1.53 18.17
N TYR A 522 9.70 0.95 17.28
CA TYR A 522 10.15 -0.44 17.40
C TYR A 522 11.54 -0.60 18.03
N ASP A 523 12.47 0.29 17.69
CA ASP A 523 13.87 0.08 18.10
C ASP A 523 14.22 0.84 19.38
N THR A 524 13.60 2.00 19.64
CA THR A 524 13.78 2.77 20.86
C THR A 524 12.83 2.30 21.96
N MET A 525 11.53 2.38 21.73
CA MET A 525 10.48 2.04 22.71
C MET A 525 10.23 0.54 22.85
N LYS A 526 10.81 -0.30 21.99
CA LYS A 526 10.66 -1.76 22.02
C LYS A 526 9.21 -2.25 22.03
N ASN A 527 8.33 -1.52 21.32
CA ASN A 527 6.96 -2.01 21.14
C ASN A 527 6.95 -3.38 20.47
N PRO A 528 6.02 -4.28 20.85
CA PRO A 528 5.99 -5.63 20.33
C PRO A 528 5.71 -5.64 18.82
N ILE A 529 6.38 -6.52 18.09
CA ILE A 529 6.15 -6.73 16.66
C ILE A 529 5.20 -7.91 16.49
N ALA A 530 3.90 -7.64 16.38
CA ALA A 530 2.87 -8.67 16.30
C ALA A 530 2.67 -9.25 14.88
N TYR A 531 3.21 -8.59 13.83
CA TYR A 531 2.94 -8.86 12.41
C TYR A 531 4.20 -9.29 11.65
N ASN A 532 4.01 -9.72 10.38
CA ASN A 532 5.11 -10.17 9.54
C ASN A 532 6.10 -9.08 9.14
N ASN A 533 5.70 -7.81 9.21
CA ASN A 533 6.50 -6.66 8.81
C ASN A 533 6.46 -5.58 9.90
N ARG A 534 7.32 -4.56 9.75
CA ARG A 534 7.40 -3.40 10.65
C ARG A 534 6.63 -2.17 10.13
N VAL A 535 5.82 -2.32 9.09
CA VAL A 535 5.06 -1.22 8.50
C VAL A 535 3.78 -0.92 9.28
N ALA A 536 3.19 -1.96 9.90
CA ALA A 536 2.01 -1.84 10.74
C ALA A 536 2.43 -1.38 12.15
N LEU A 537 2.34 -0.08 12.43
CA LEU A 537 2.53 0.50 13.76
C LEU A 537 1.21 0.33 14.53
N ALA A 538 1.01 -0.84 15.11
CA ALA A 538 -0.20 -1.14 15.87
C ALA A 538 0.01 -0.85 17.35
N ALA A 539 -0.98 -0.25 17.98
CA ALA A 539 -0.96 0.03 19.42
C ALA A 539 -0.75 -1.25 20.25
N GLY A 540 -0.05 -1.09 21.36
CA GLY A 540 0.24 -2.15 22.31
C GLY A 540 0.20 -1.62 23.74
N GLU A 541 0.34 -2.52 24.71
CA GLU A 541 0.22 -2.22 26.14
C GLU A 541 1.56 -1.83 26.80
N ASN A 542 2.47 -1.22 26.06
CA ASN A 542 3.76 -0.76 26.60
C ASN A 542 3.57 0.52 27.42
N PRO A 543 3.74 0.49 28.78
CA PRO A 543 3.48 1.63 29.64
C PRO A 543 4.45 2.81 29.42
N CYS A 544 5.71 2.55 29.07
CA CYS A 544 6.67 3.60 28.74
C CYS A 544 6.24 4.34 27.46
N PHE A 545 5.80 3.60 26.44
CA PHE A 545 5.31 4.19 25.21
C PHE A 545 4.00 4.96 25.44
N ALA A 546 3.07 4.40 26.20
CA ALA A 546 1.80 5.05 26.52
C ALA A 546 2.02 6.35 27.28
N CYS A 547 2.89 6.35 28.30
CA CYS A 547 3.26 7.53 29.07
C CYS A 547 3.89 8.60 28.18
N PHE A 548 4.91 8.23 27.39
CA PHE A 548 5.65 9.16 26.53
C PHE A 548 4.76 9.77 25.43
N MET A 549 3.95 8.95 24.76
CA MET A 549 3.13 9.39 23.63
C MET A 549 1.80 10.05 24.08
N GLY A 550 1.51 10.09 25.36
CA GLY A 550 0.28 10.72 25.86
C GLY A 550 -0.97 9.93 25.56
N ILE A 551 -0.92 8.60 25.60
CA ILE A 551 -2.10 7.75 25.37
C ILE A 551 -2.95 7.76 26.65
N ARG A 552 -3.78 8.79 26.80
CA ARG A 552 -4.64 8.96 27.97
C ARG A 552 -5.87 8.07 27.91
N TYR A 553 -6.40 7.84 26.72
CA TYR A 553 -7.64 7.10 26.52
C TYR A 553 -7.36 5.80 25.77
N VAL A 554 -7.94 4.69 26.25
CA VAL A 554 -7.88 3.40 25.53
C VAL A 554 -9.25 2.77 25.43
N ILE A 555 -9.53 2.12 24.32
CA ILE A 555 -10.67 1.24 24.12
C ILE A 555 -10.18 -0.20 24.12
N THR A 556 -10.73 -1.01 25.02
CA THR A 556 -10.39 -2.43 25.19
C THR A 556 -11.64 -3.29 25.29
N LYS A 557 -11.47 -4.59 25.33
CA LYS A 557 -12.53 -5.50 25.77
C LYS A 557 -12.61 -5.53 27.29
N GLU A 558 -13.79 -5.87 27.81
CA GLU A 558 -13.98 -6.09 29.24
C GLU A 558 -13.01 -7.17 29.77
N GLY A 559 -12.33 -6.88 30.86
CA GLY A 559 -11.27 -7.73 31.42
C GLY A 559 -9.91 -7.63 30.75
N GLN A 560 -9.74 -6.73 29.76
CA GLN A 560 -8.47 -6.44 29.09
C GLN A 560 -8.05 -4.98 29.27
N VAL A 561 -8.56 -4.28 30.26
CA VAL A 561 -8.14 -2.92 30.56
C VAL A 561 -6.70 -2.95 31.07
N PRO A 562 -5.76 -2.22 30.44
CA PRO A 562 -4.38 -2.17 30.90
C PRO A 562 -4.27 -1.57 32.30
N GLU A 563 -3.25 -1.99 33.02
CA GLU A 563 -2.95 -1.43 34.35
C GLU A 563 -2.73 0.09 34.26
N GLY A 564 -3.08 0.81 35.31
CA GLY A 564 -3.02 2.28 35.35
C GLY A 564 -4.21 2.99 34.66
N TYR A 565 -5.08 2.28 33.94
CA TYR A 565 -6.28 2.82 33.31
C TYR A 565 -7.54 2.53 34.15
N THR A 566 -8.41 3.53 34.27
CA THR A 566 -9.69 3.40 34.99
C THR A 566 -10.86 3.42 34.00
N PRO A 567 -11.79 2.45 34.03
CA PRO A 567 -12.96 2.44 33.18
C PRO A 567 -13.83 3.69 33.35
N MET A 568 -14.21 4.32 32.23
CA MET A 568 -15.08 5.50 32.16
C MET A 568 -16.46 5.12 31.63
N GLU A 569 -16.53 4.41 30.49
CA GLU A 569 -17.77 4.08 29.79
C GLU A 569 -17.71 2.67 29.20
N ARG A 570 -18.86 2.03 29.04
CA ARG A 570 -18.98 0.66 28.52
C ARG A 570 -20.02 0.60 27.42
N TRP A 571 -19.69 -0.19 26.38
CA TRP A 571 -20.60 -0.52 25.29
C TRP A 571 -20.43 -1.99 24.86
N GLY A 572 -21.45 -2.81 25.16
CA GLY A 572 -21.36 -4.25 24.90
C GLY A 572 -20.16 -4.89 25.62
N GLU A 573 -19.26 -5.48 24.86
CA GLU A 573 -18.01 -6.05 25.37
C GLU A 573 -16.84 -5.05 25.44
N TYR A 574 -17.03 -3.81 25.03
CA TYR A 574 -15.99 -2.79 24.95
C TYR A 574 -16.04 -1.82 26.12
N VAL A 575 -14.87 -1.35 26.53
CA VAL A 575 -14.68 -0.42 27.64
C VAL A 575 -13.76 0.69 27.20
N LEU A 576 -14.20 1.94 27.36
CA LEU A 576 -13.35 3.12 27.30
C LEU A 576 -12.76 3.36 28.68
N SER A 577 -11.44 3.53 28.77
CA SER A 577 -10.73 3.75 30.02
C SER A 577 -9.74 4.92 29.90
N GLU A 578 -9.43 5.56 31.03
CA GLU A 578 -8.54 6.74 31.10
C GLU A 578 -7.37 6.48 32.04
N ASN A 579 -6.18 6.95 31.65
CA ASN A 579 -5.01 7.11 32.51
C ASN A 579 -4.59 8.59 32.55
N PRO A 580 -4.84 9.32 33.62
CA PRO A 580 -4.49 10.74 33.71
C PRO A 580 -2.98 10.98 33.95
N ARG A 581 -2.18 9.97 34.23
CA ARG A 581 -0.76 10.06 34.59
C ARG A 581 0.18 10.09 33.39
N VAL A 582 -0.34 10.01 32.16
CA VAL A 582 0.47 10.12 30.93
C VAL A 582 0.81 11.57 30.61
N ARG A 583 1.88 11.82 29.87
CA ARG A 583 2.27 13.15 29.42
C ARG A 583 1.34 13.71 28.37
N PRO A 584 1.11 15.02 28.31
CA PRO A 584 0.45 15.64 27.17
C PRO A 584 1.29 15.53 25.88
N VAL A 585 0.64 15.70 24.74
CA VAL A 585 1.30 15.72 23.41
C VAL A 585 2.26 16.88 23.28
N CYS A 586 1.90 18.04 23.87
CA CYS A 586 2.68 19.28 23.90
C CYS A 586 2.84 19.74 25.34
N TYR A 587 4.05 20.09 25.73
CA TYR A 587 4.34 20.57 27.10
C TYR A 587 5.67 21.34 27.18
N GLY A 588 5.79 22.21 28.17
CA GLY A 588 7.05 22.81 28.57
C GLY A 588 7.85 21.86 29.47
N ALA A 589 9.12 21.64 29.18
CA ALA A 589 10.02 20.74 29.92
C ALA A 589 11.22 21.47 30.47
N TYR A 590 11.61 21.10 31.67
CA TYR A 590 12.75 21.72 32.41
C TYR A 590 13.86 20.74 32.79
N ASP A 591 13.54 19.48 32.96
CA ASP A 591 14.54 18.45 33.20
C ASP A 591 15.03 17.90 31.87
N LEU A 592 16.16 18.42 31.42
CA LEU A 592 16.70 18.17 30.08
C LEU A 592 17.93 17.26 30.17
N MET A 593 18.16 16.48 29.13
CA MET A 593 19.33 15.64 28.91
C MET A 593 19.85 15.92 27.50
N SER A 594 21.21 16.05 27.37
CA SER A 594 21.80 16.19 26.03
C SER A 594 21.70 14.87 25.25
N LEU A 595 21.58 14.96 23.94
CA LEU A 595 21.57 13.79 23.06
C LEU A 595 22.85 12.95 23.22
N GLU A 596 24.01 13.61 23.43
CA GLU A 596 25.28 12.93 23.69
C GLU A 596 25.24 12.10 24.98
N SER A 597 24.62 12.60 26.05
CA SER A 597 24.44 11.85 27.30
C SER A 597 23.45 10.70 27.13
N PHE A 598 22.38 10.93 26.40
CA PHE A 598 21.38 9.90 26.09
C PHE A 598 21.97 8.74 25.28
N GLU A 599 22.77 9.01 24.26
CA GLU A 599 23.41 7.98 23.41
C GLU A 599 24.42 7.10 24.16
N LYS A 600 24.86 7.52 25.32
CA LYS A 600 25.73 6.71 26.24
C LYS A 600 24.92 5.74 27.10
N LEU A 601 23.60 5.90 27.18
CA LEU A 601 22.73 5.00 27.93
C LEU A 601 22.48 3.70 27.16
N GLU A 602 22.49 2.61 27.92
CA GLU A 602 22.11 1.29 27.39
C GLU A 602 20.65 0.98 27.74
N PHE A 603 20.02 0.12 26.92
CA PHE A 603 18.71 -0.41 27.23
C PHE A 603 18.76 -1.25 28.52
N PRO A 604 17.80 -1.08 29.47
CA PRO A 604 16.53 -0.37 29.34
C PRO A 604 16.53 1.10 29.82
N GLU A 605 17.64 1.67 30.25
CA GLU A 605 17.71 3.04 30.79
C GLU A 605 17.28 4.10 29.78
N THR A 606 17.46 3.84 28.51
CA THR A 606 16.94 4.71 27.43
C THR A 606 15.41 4.91 27.47
N LEU A 607 14.64 3.90 27.90
CA LEU A 607 13.18 4.03 28.08
C LEU A 607 12.86 4.98 29.24
N LEU A 608 13.51 4.79 30.36
CA LEU A 608 13.26 5.61 31.54
C LEU A 608 13.71 7.06 31.34
N ALA A 609 14.85 7.27 30.68
CA ALA A 609 15.35 8.61 30.36
C ALA A 609 14.35 9.38 29.48
N LEU A 610 13.79 8.75 28.44
CA LEU A 610 12.76 9.35 27.59
C LEU A 610 11.45 9.61 28.35
N CYS A 611 11.10 8.77 29.31
CA CYS A 611 9.93 8.97 30.16
C CYS A 611 10.12 10.04 31.21
N SER A 612 11.30 10.26 31.74
CA SER A 612 11.55 11.18 32.86
C SER A 612 12.16 12.52 32.44
N ARG A 613 12.75 12.64 31.23
CA ARG A 613 13.43 13.86 30.75
C ARG A 613 13.09 14.24 29.33
N GLY A 614 13.38 15.49 28.98
CA GLY A 614 13.41 15.95 27.61
C GLY A 614 14.83 15.76 27.02
N VAL A 615 14.99 14.90 26.01
CA VAL A 615 16.27 14.73 25.31
C VAL A 615 16.36 15.74 24.18
N VAL A 616 17.32 16.69 24.32
CA VAL A 616 17.54 17.80 23.39
C VAL A 616 18.97 17.75 22.85
N ARG A 617 19.24 18.50 21.80
CA ARG A 617 20.55 18.48 21.15
C ARG A 617 21.66 18.91 22.09
N GLU A 618 21.50 20.02 22.79
CA GLU A 618 22.44 20.58 23.77
C GLU A 618 21.66 21.19 24.93
N THR A 619 22.12 20.95 26.16
CA THR A 619 21.50 21.44 27.40
C THR A 619 22.23 22.61 28.05
N GLY A 620 23.39 23.00 27.55
CA GLY A 620 24.29 23.92 28.22
C GLY A 620 24.78 23.37 29.55
N ASP A 621 25.04 24.30 30.52
CA ASP A 621 25.60 23.93 31.84
C ASP A 621 24.52 23.43 32.85
N THR A 622 23.30 23.20 32.42
CA THR A 622 22.15 22.89 33.30
C THR A 622 21.81 21.41 33.42
N GLU A 623 22.52 20.54 32.70
CA GLU A 623 22.25 19.10 32.70
C GLU A 623 22.47 18.46 34.10
N LYS A 624 21.37 17.90 34.62
CA LYS A 624 21.47 17.11 35.87
C LYS A 624 22.00 15.71 35.57
N LEU A 625 22.84 15.18 36.50
CA LEU A 625 23.36 13.82 36.39
C LEU A 625 22.18 12.82 36.31
N TYR A 626 22.22 11.92 35.35
CA TYR A 626 21.24 10.84 35.22
C TYR A 626 21.52 9.74 36.25
N SER A 627 20.48 9.31 36.97
CA SER A 627 20.55 8.20 37.89
C SER A 627 19.81 7.00 37.32
N PRO A 628 20.47 5.84 37.07
CA PRO A 628 19.79 4.65 36.60
C PRO A 628 18.65 4.25 37.54
N GLY A 629 17.54 3.82 36.96
CA GLY A 629 16.33 3.41 37.68
C GLY A 629 15.91 1.96 37.45
N PHE A 630 16.46 1.30 36.44
CA PHE A 630 16.23 -0.12 36.21
C PHE A 630 17.30 -0.95 36.95
N TRP A 631 16.89 -2.06 37.54
CA TRP A 631 17.81 -3.09 38.04
C TRP A 631 17.50 -4.43 37.36
N GLN A 632 18.53 -5.22 37.16
CA GLN A 632 18.41 -6.53 36.54
C GLN A 632 18.18 -7.60 37.62
N GLU A 633 17.18 -8.47 37.38
CA GLU A 633 16.91 -9.65 38.21
C GLU A 633 17.58 -10.89 37.62
N ASP A 634 17.94 -11.83 38.50
CA ASP A 634 18.36 -13.16 38.07
C ASP A 634 17.12 -14.01 37.75
N PRO A 635 16.96 -14.51 36.51
CA PRO A 635 15.82 -15.32 36.15
C PRO A 635 15.56 -16.53 37.05
N GLU A 636 16.61 -17.19 37.56
CA GLU A 636 16.49 -18.39 38.39
C GLU A 636 15.89 -18.10 39.77
N THR A 637 16.07 -16.87 40.26
CA THR A 637 15.49 -16.43 41.56
C THR A 637 14.20 -15.65 41.37
N PHE A 638 13.94 -15.15 40.16
CA PHE A 638 12.75 -14.39 39.85
C PHE A 638 11.50 -15.27 39.62
N PHE A 639 11.67 -16.41 38.95
CA PHE A 639 10.60 -17.36 38.70
C PHE A 639 10.63 -18.49 39.73
N ALA A 640 9.41 -18.89 40.19
CA ALA A 640 9.26 -20.02 41.10
C ALA A 640 9.42 -21.36 40.35
N GLY A 641 10.10 -22.29 41.01
CA GLY A 641 10.21 -23.68 40.55
C GLY A 641 10.98 -23.84 39.23
N ASP A 642 10.37 -24.45 38.25
CA ASP A 642 10.95 -24.74 36.92
C ASP A 642 10.59 -23.69 35.84
N GLY A 643 10.20 -22.47 36.24
CA GLY A 643 9.72 -21.45 35.37
C GLY A 643 10.70 -21.07 34.25
N VAL A 644 11.99 -20.91 34.56
CA VAL A 644 13.05 -20.62 33.58
C VAL A 644 13.18 -21.77 32.57
N GLU A 645 13.25 -23.02 33.09
CA GLU A 645 13.39 -24.20 32.25
C GLU A 645 12.21 -24.33 31.28
N LYS A 646 10.97 -24.08 31.72
CA LYS A 646 9.76 -24.08 30.89
C LYS A 646 9.84 -23.04 29.78
N LEU A 647 10.31 -21.82 30.08
CA LEU A 647 10.41 -20.75 29.07
C LEU A 647 11.49 -21.06 28.04
N LEU A 648 12.66 -21.52 28.47
CA LEU A 648 13.78 -21.89 27.60
C LEU A 648 13.51 -23.18 26.81
N SER A 649 12.65 -24.07 27.32
CA SER A 649 12.27 -25.32 26.63
C SER A 649 11.15 -25.16 25.59
N LEU A 650 10.66 -23.93 25.39
CA LEU A 650 9.71 -23.62 24.31
C LEU A 650 10.34 -23.94 22.94
N HIS A 651 9.99 -25.06 22.35
CA HIS A 651 10.48 -25.46 21.03
C HIS A 651 9.44 -26.27 20.25
N GLY A 652 8.64 -25.58 19.48
CA GLY A 652 7.89 -26.17 18.38
C GLY A 652 6.54 -26.82 18.71
N LYS A 653 6.09 -26.89 19.92
CA LYS A 653 4.70 -27.28 20.27
C LYS A 653 3.85 -26.04 20.46
N LYS A 654 2.56 -26.13 20.16
CA LYS A 654 1.60 -25.12 20.61
C LYS A 654 1.39 -25.36 22.12
N GLU A 655 1.81 -24.42 22.93
CA GLU A 655 1.79 -24.49 24.38
C GLU A 655 1.14 -23.24 24.96
N SER A 656 0.48 -23.41 26.13
CA SER A 656 -0.12 -22.32 26.89
C SER A 656 0.00 -22.72 28.36
N PHE A 657 0.69 -21.89 29.17
CA PHE A 657 0.93 -22.19 30.58
C PHE A 657 1.26 -20.91 31.36
N GLY A 658 1.06 -20.96 32.66
CA GLY A 658 1.47 -19.94 33.59
C GLY A 658 2.85 -20.23 34.21
N ILE A 659 3.62 -19.16 34.46
CA ILE A 659 4.87 -19.20 35.23
C ILE A 659 4.68 -18.31 36.45
N SER A 660 4.70 -18.90 37.63
CA SER A 660 4.60 -18.16 38.90
C SER A 660 5.87 -17.39 39.18
N LEU A 661 5.72 -16.21 39.74
CA LEU A 661 6.84 -15.43 40.29
C LEU A 661 7.17 -15.92 41.71
N GLU A 662 8.44 -15.84 42.13
CA GLU A 662 8.82 -16.19 43.51
C GLU A 662 8.17 -15.22 44.49
N GLU A 663 8.18 -13.91 44.15
CA GLU A 663 7.48 -12.89 44.94
C GLU A 663 6.49 -12.12 44.06
N PRO A 664 5.30 -11.77 44.58
CA PRO A 664 4.36 -10.91 43.83
C PRO A 664 4.95 -9.53 43.61
N LEU A 665 4.75 -8.97 42.40
CA LEU A 665 5.18 -7.61 42.05
C LEU A 665 4.01 -6.62 42.13
N SER A 666 4.30 -5.40 42.54
CA SER A 666 3.32 -4.31 42.61
C SER A 666 3.98 -2.97 42.32
N GLY A 667 3.31 -2.13 41.49
CA GLY A 667 3.73 -0.76 41.19
C GLY A 667 5.08 -0.68 40.48
N LYS A 668 5.41 -1.67 39.64
CA LYS A 668 6.68 -1.74 38.92
C LYS A 668 6.46 -1.87 37.41
N VAL A 669 7.44 -1.43 36.64
CA VAL A 669 7.58 -1.77 35.23
C VAL A 669 8.48 -3.00 35.14
N LEU A 670 7.94 -4.07 34.54
CA LEU A 670 8.65 -5.32 34.27
C LEU A 670 9.03 -5.36 32.78
N ILE A 671 10.30 -5.61 32.52
CA ILE A 671 10.81 -5.89 31.17
C ILE A 671 11.31 -7.33 31.12
N LEU A 672 10.69 -8.12 30.26
CA LEU A 672 11.11 -9.47 29.92
C LEU A 672 11.68 -9.47 28.52
N GLN A 673 12.90 -9.95 28.32
CA GLN A 673 13.55 -10.02 27.02
C GLN A 673 14.24 -11.37 26.81
N PHE A 674 14.10 -11.94 25.62
CA PHE A 674 14.83 -13.14 25.21
C PHE A 674 15.03 -13.19 23.69
N GLN A 675 15.98 -13.98 23.25
CA GLN A 675 16.25 -14.21 21.85
C GLN A 675 15.46 -15.42 21.32
N VAL A 676 15.00 -15.32 20.07
CA VAL A 676 14.28 -16.37 19.36
C VAL A 676 14.96 -16.66 18.03
N GLU A 677 15.40 -17.90 17.86
CA GLU A 677 15.99 -18.37 16.61
C GLU A 677 15.09 -19.42 15.93
N SER A 678 14.78 -19.20 14.66
CA SER A 678 14.04 -20.16 13.85
C SER A 678 15.00 -21.13 13.14
N GLN A 679 14.93 -22.41 13.48
CA GLN A 679 15.82 -23.44 12.94
C GLN A 679 15.49 -23.86 11.49
N ASN A 680 14.25 -23.62 11.03
CA ASN A 680 13.79 -24.01 9.70
C ASN A 680 13.30 -22.80 8.89
N LYS A 681 13.73 -21.57 9.26
CA LYS A 681 13.30 -20.31 8.63
C LYS A 681 11.79 -20.06 8.69
N GLY A 682 11.08 -20.74 9.57
CA GLY A 682 9.65 -20.60 9.84
C GLY A 682 9.36 -19.41 10.75
N ALA A 683 8.09 -19.11 10.94
CA ALA A 683 7.65 -18.09 11.88
C ALA A 683 7.64 -18.63 13.32
N ALA A 684 7.92 -17.77 14.31
CA ALA A 684 7.70 -18.01 15.73
C ALA A 684 6.81 -16.91 16.31
N VAL A 685 5.84 -17.30 17.15
CA VAL A 685 4.97 -16.34 17.86
C VAL A 685 4.93 -16.74 19.32
N ILE A 686 5.24 -15.79 20.19
CA ILE A 686 5.12 -15.97 21.65
C ILE A 686 4.37 -14.75 22.19
N SER A 687 3.37 -15.01 23.04
CA SER A 687 2.66 -13.97 23.78
C SER A 687 2.96 -14.13 25.28
N VAL A 688 3.12 -13.02 25.96
CA VAL A 688 3.26 -12.95 27.42
C VAL A 688 2.16 -12.01 27.92
N ASN A 689 1.28 -12.50 28.76
CA ASN A 689 0.10 -11.77 29.26
C ASN A 689 -0.71 -11.09 28.13
N GLY A 690 -0.89 -11.79 26.97
CA GLY A 690 -1.58 -11.24 25.82
C GLY A 690 -0.73 -10.39 24.87
N ILE A 691 0.40 -9.85 25.32
CA ILE A 691 1.33 -9.05 24.50
C ILE A 691 2.05 -9.98 23.52
N LYS A 692 1.82 -9.81 22.24
CA LYS A 692 2.27 -10.72 21.18
C LYS A 692 3.52 -10.21 20.47
N ASN A 693 4.59 -11.02 20.49
CA ASN A 693 5.74 -10.85 19.62
C ASN A 693 5.82 -11.95 18.55
N LYS A 694 6.31 -11.61 17.37
CA LYS A 694 6.44 -12.50 16.22
C LYS A 694 7.79 -12.32 15.54
N LEU A 695 8.48 -13.42 15.30
CA LEU A 695 9.51 -13.54 14.28
C LEU A 695 8.82 -14.06 13.01
N SER A 696 8.85 -13.31 11.93
CA SER A 696 8.29 -13.75 10.66
C SER A 696 9.16 -14.80 10.00
N SER A 697 8.57 -15.65 9.14
CA SER A 697 9.35 -16.53 8.27
C SER A 697 10.26 -15.71 7.36
N GLU A 698 11.48 -16.19 7.08
CA GLU A 698 12.37 -15.60 6.07
C GLU A 698 11.74 -15.59 4.66
N LYS A 699 10.76 -16.45 4.40
CA LYS A 699 9.99 -16.48 3.16
C LYS A 699 8.83 -15.48 3.12
N ALA A 700 8.58 -14.78 4.23
CA ALA A 700 7.54 -13.75 4.24
C ALA A 700 7.90 -12.63 3.25
N PRO A 701 6.91 -11.99 2.62
CA PRO A 701 7.14 -10.91 1.67
C PRO A 701 8.01 -9.76 2.20
N TYR A 702 7.90 -9.46 3.48
CA TYR A 702 8.66 -8.43 4.19
C TYR A 702 9.01 -8.97 5.58
N PRO A 703 10.11 -9.74 5.71
CA PRO A 703 10.49 -10.30 7.01
C PRO A 703 10.77 -9.19 8.02
N ASN A 704 10.25 -9.34 9.24
CA ASN A 704 10.40 -8.32 10.28
C ASN A 704 11.77 -8.37 10.98
N GLY A 705 12.51 -9.48 10.87
CA GLY A 705 13.83 -9.65 11.51
C GLY A 705 13.79 -9.57 13.03
N ASN A 706 12.66 -9.85 13.66
CA ASN A 706 12.50 -9.73 15.11
C ASN A 706 13.07 -10.95 15.83
N HIS A 707 14.39 -11.01 16.01
CA HIS A 707 15.06 -12.07 16.75
C HIS A 707 15.12 -11.84 18.25
N THR A 708 14.81 -10.63 18.72
CA THR A 708 14.79 -10.28 20.15
C THR A 708 13.38 -9.89 20.55
N PHE A 709 12.71 -10.75 21.31
CA PHE A 709 11.38 -10.45 21.83
C PHE A 709 11.52 -9.68 23.12
N THR A 710 10.91 -8.51 23.18
CA THR A 710 10.87 -7.65 24.37
C THR A 710 9.42 -7.41 24.75
N TYR A 711 9.12 -7.55 26.02
CA TYR A 711 7.82 -7.31 26.62
C TYR A 711 8.03 -6.29 27.73
N VAL A 712 7.41 -5.13 27.61
CA VAL A 712 7.42 -4.05 28.61
C VAL A 712 6.02 -3.99 29.20
N MET A 713 5.88 -4.24 30.48
CA MET A 713 4.59 -4.44 31.16
C MET A 713 4.53 -3.65 32.45
N ASP A 714 3.36 -3.15 32.79
CA ASP A 714 3.03 -2.70 34.14
C ASP A 714 2.61 -3.92 34.96
N THR A 715 3.07 -3.98 36.23
CA THR A 715 2.74 -5.10 37.14
C THR A 715 1.44 -4.90 37.89
N GLY A 716 0.82 -3.73 37.79
CA GLY A 716 -0.35 -3.39 38.60
C GLY A 716 -0.15 -3.54 40.08
N ASP A 717 -1.22 -3.88 40.80
CA ASP A 717 -1.19 -4.02 42.27
C ASP A 717 -0.67 -5.37 42.78
N ASN A 718 -0.69 -6.43 41.95
CA ASN A 718 -0.35 -7.77 42.43
C ASN A 718 -0.13 -8.80 41.32
N LEU A 719 0.91 -8.61 40.52
CA LEU A 719 1.30 -9.59 39.49
C LEU A 719 2.00 -10.80 40.17
N LYS A 720 1.41 -12.00 40.05
CA LYS A 720 1.90 -13.27 40.63
C LYS A 720 2.38 -14.28 39.63
N GLU A 721 1.91 -14.15 38.40
CA GLU A 721 2.11 -15.14 37.34
C GLU A 721 2.18 -14.46 35.96
N LEU A 722 3.05 -14.97 35.09
CA LEU A 722 3.09 -14.61 33.69
C LEU A 722 2.44 -15.74 32.87
N TRP A 723 1.44 -15.39 32.05
CA TRP A 723 0.78 -16.32 31.15
C TRP A 723 1.50 -16.34 29.80
N ILE A 724 2.04 -17.50 29.43
CA ILE A 724 2.80 -17.68 28.18
C ILE A 724 1.97 -18.46 27.18
N GLU A 725 1.91 -17.96 25.94
CA GLU A 725 1.31 -18.68 24.81
C GLU A 725 2.32 -18.74 23.66
N ALA A 726 2.65 -19.94 23.21
CA ALA A 726 3.61 -20.17 22.14
C ALA A 726 2.98 -20.86 20.93
N SER A 727 3.31 -20.41 19.72
CA SER A 727 2.86 -21.04 18.50
C SER A 727 3.62 -22.32 18.19
N LYS A 728 3.00 -23.21 17.39
CA LYS A 728 3.73 -24.33 16.79
C LYS A 728 4.78 -23.82 15.81
N GLY A 729 6.02 -24.26 15.94
CA GLY A 729 7.14 -23.90 15.06
C GLY A 729 8.38 -24.71 15.37
N ASN A 730 9.49 -24.46 14.71
CA ASN A 730 10.80 -25.03 15.05
C ASN A 730 11.75 -23.88 15.37
N TYR A 731 11.69 -23.42 16.61
CA TYR A 731 12.48 -22.29 17.12
C TYR A 731 13.06 -22.64 18.50
N ARG A 732 14.04 -21.86 18.93
CA ARG A 732 14.72 -21.96 20.21
C ARG A 732 14.71 -20.61 20.91
N VAL A 733 14.48 -20.63 22.20
CA VAL A 733 14.48 -19.45 23.09
C VAL A 733 15.76 -19.45 23.91
N GLU A 734 16.45 -18.31 23.96
CA GLU A 734 17.75 -18.15 24.66
C GLU A 734 17.92 -16.75 25.26
N ASN A 735 18.91 -16.59 26.10
CA ASN A 735 19.38 -15.30 26.64
C ASN A 735 18.27 -14.50 27.35
N LEU A 736 17.55 -15.17 28.26
CA LEU A 736 16.53 -14.56 29.10
C LEU A 736 17.11 -13.48 30.00
N LYS A 737 16.53 -12.29 29.95
CA LYS A 737 16.89 -11.14 30.79
C LYS A 737 15.63 -10.52 31.37
N ILE A 738 15.72 -10.06 32.60
CA ILE A 738 14.61 -9.46 33.34
C ILE A 738 15.11 -8.17 33.98
N TRP A 739 14.34 -7.10 33.84
CA TRP A 739 14.60 -5.84 34.52
C TRP A 739 13.32 -5.33 35.17
N LEU A 740 13.50 -4.64 36.29
CA LEU A 740 12.43 -3.96 37.03
C LEU A 740 12.80 -2.50 37.26
N ALA A 741 11.79 -1.64 37.27
CA ALA A 741 11.88 -0.26 37.73
C ALA A 741 10.63 0.11 38.51
N GLU A 742 10.69 1.10 39.39
CA GLU A 742 9.49 1.66 40.01
C GLU A 742 8.65 2.40 38.97
N GLU A 743 7.33 2.12 38.87
CA GLU A 743 6.40 2.77 37.94
C GLU A 743 6.44 4.31 38.11
N SER A 744 6.60 4.80 39.36
CA SER A 744 6.67 6.23 39.66
C SER A 744 7.77 6.97 38.92
N LEU A 745 8.83 6.29 38.49
CA LEU A 745 9.94 6.90 37.74
C LEU A 745 9.59 7.22 36.29
N LEU A 746 8.47 6.71 35.76
CA LEU A 746 8.00 7.06 34.41
C LEU A 746 7.45 8.49 34.33
N HIS A 747 7.19 9.14 35.47
CA HIS A 747 6.52 10.42 35.49
C HIS A 747 7.55 11.56 35.70
N GLN A 748 7.48 12.54 34.83
CA GLN A 748 8.25 13.77 34.96
C GLN A 748 7.51 14.72 35.93
N GLU A 749 8.15 15.16 36.99
CA GLU A 749 7.50 15.96 38.05
C GLU A 749 7.30 17.43 37.64
N GLU A 750 8.21 18.01 36.86
CA GLU A 750 8.23 19.42 36.52
C GLU A 750 7.97 19.63 35.04
N ILE A 751 6.69 19.84 34.63
CA ILE A 751 6.29 20.23 33.30
C ILE A 751 5.27 21.36 33.34
N SER A 752 5.28 22.26 32.33
CA SER A 752 4.20 23.21 32.08
C SER A 752 3.24 22.64 31.05
N ILE A 753 1.96 22.51 31.42
CA ILE A 753 0.91 22.00 30.54
C ILE A 753 0.21 23.21 29.88
N PRO A 754 0.23 23.31 28.53
CA PRO A 754 -0.39 24.44 27.85
C PRO A 754 -1.93 24.32 27.83
N GLU A 755 -2.59 25.45 27.76
CA GLU A 755 -4.00 25.54 27.41
C GLU A 755 -4.17 25.49 25.89
N ALA A 756 -4.59 24.35 25.38
CA ALA A 756 -4.70 24.11 23.95
C ALA A 756 -6.08 24.49 23.40
N GLU A 757 -6.11 25.14 22.25
CA GLU A 757 -7.31 25.45 21.48
C GLU A 757 -7.63 24.36 20.44
N PRO A 758 -8.89 24.24 20.00
CA PRO A 758 -9.26 23.30 18.93
C PRO A 758 -8.59 23.65 17.59
N THR A 759 -7.97 22.67 16.94
CA THR A 759 -7.30 22.80 15.64
C THR A 759 -7.99 21.98 14.55
N VAL A 760 -7.73 22.31 13.28
CA VAL A 760 -8.24 21.57 12.11
C VAL A 760 -7.09 20.88 11.40
N TRP A 761 -6.97 19.59 11.60
CA TRP A 761 -5.84 18.78 11.09
C TRP A 761 -5.58 18.91 9.59
N GLY A 762 -6.63 18.75 8.79
CA GLY A 762 -6.51 18.81 7.33
C GLY A 762 -5.96 20.13 6.81
N LYS A 763 -6.04 21.22 7.58
CA LYS A 763 -5.39 22.51 7.29
C LYS A 763 -3.89 22.50 7.62
N GLY A 764 -3.43 21.53 8.39
CA GLY A 764 -2.08 21.49 8.90
C GLY A 764 -1.90 22.21 10.23
N GLU A 765 -2.99 22.60 10.90
CA GLU A 765 -2.96 23.19 12.24
C GLU A 765 -2.78 22.06 13.26
N LEU A 766 -1.64 22.01 13.96
CA LEU A 766 -1.34 20.96 14.91
C LEU A 766 -1.60 21.39 16.33
N PHE A 767 -1.11 22.58 16.67
CA PHE A 767 -1.23 23.13 18.01
C PHE A 767 -1.44 24.63 17.95
N LEU A 768 -2.34 25.12 18.77
CA LEU A 768 -2.57 26.53 19.07
C LEU A 768 -2.90 26.60 20.57
N GLY A 769 -2.19 27.43 21.32
CA GLY A 769 -2.45 27.53 22.76
C GLY A 769 -1.41 28.38 23.49
N ASN A 770 -1.68 28.59 24.79
CA ASN A 770 -0.80 29.35 25.65
C ASN A 770 -0.10 28.44 26.64
N VAL A 771 1.17 28.71 26.94
CA VAL A 771 1.97 28.01 27.93
C VAL A 771 2.63 29.04 28.86
N ASP A 772 2.60 28.76 30.16
CA ASP A 772 3.37 29.53 31.14
C ASP A 772 4.62 28.74 31.54
N MET A 773 5.80 29.25 31.14
CA MET A 773 7.08 28.67 31.43
C MET A 773 7.62 29.24 32.74
N GLU A 774 7.69 28.45 33.81
CA GLU A 774 8.21 28.86 35.12
C GLU A 774 9.68 29.28 35.09
N LYS A 775 10.46 28.69 34.19
CA LYS A 775 11.91 28.91 33.94
C LYS A 775 12.26 28.61 32.49
N ASP A 776 13.43 29.04 32.04
CA ASP A 776 13.91 28.67 30.68
C ASP A 776 13.97 27.17 30.52
N GLY A 777 13.55 26.68 29.36
CA GLY A 777 13.43 25.25 29.05
C GLY A 777 13.16 24.98 27.58
N TYR A 778 12.45 23.92 27.31
CA TYR A 778 12.05 23.53 25.96
C TYR A 778 10.55 23.32 25.89
N PHE A 779 9.95 23.78 24.82
CA PHE A 779 8.63 23.31 24.41
C PHE A 779 8.80 22.04 23.62
N ILE A 780 8.34 20.92 24.15
CA ILE A 780 8.50 19.59 23.61
C ILE A 780 7.14 19.10 23.11
N THR A 781 7.17 18.42 21.97
CA THR A 781 5.99 17.74 21.43
C THR A 781 6.28 16.26 21.20
N SER A 782 5.23 15.46 21.08
CA SER A 782 5.33 14.09 20.53
C SER A 782 4.80 14.01 19.08
N TYR A 783 4.90 15.10 18.31
CA TYR A 783 4.74 15.09 16.85
C TYR A 783 6.04 14.63 16.18
N PRO A 784 6.02 13.58 15.33
CA PRO A 784 7.24 13.10 14.66
C PRO A 784 7.91 14.19 13.83
N TRP A 785 9.21 14.37 14.04
CA TRP A 785 10.02 15.35 13.34
C TRP A 785 10.04 15.10 11.82
N ARG A 786 9.82 16.17 11.06
CA ARG A 786 9.99 16.23 9.60
C ARG A 786 10.14 17.69 9.15
N GLU A 787 10.65 17.88 7.93
CA GLU A 787 10.65 19.21 7.33
C GLU A 787 9.22 19.67 7.01
N GLY A 788 8.97 20.98 7.10
CA GLY A 788 7.69 21.60 6.76
C GLY A 788 6.87 22.09 7.96
N TYR A 789 7.41 22.01 9.17
CA TYR A 789 6.83 22.70 10.33
C TYR A 789 7.09 24.20 10.26
N GLU A 790 6.06 24.97 10.59
CA GLU A 790 6.12 26.41 10.84
C GLU A 790 5.69 26.64 12.31
N ILE A 791 6.56 27.26 13.09
CA ILE A 791 6.38 27.47 14.50
C ILE A 791 6.43 28.96 14.77
N LEU A 792 5.39 29.48 15.46
CA LEU A 792 5.38 30.83 15.96
C LEU A 792 5.28 30.81 17.49
N ALA A 793 6.16 31.55 18.16
CA ALA A 793 6.06 31.87 19.58
C ALA A 793 5.85 33.39 19.68
N ASP A 794 4.74 33.79 20.30
CA ASP A 794 4.34 35.20 20.41
C ASP A 794 4.27 35.93 19.05
N GLY A 795 3.93 35.21 17.99
CA GLY A 795 3.87 35.68 16.61
C GLY A 795 5.22 35.82 15.91
N GLU A 796 6.32 35.46 16.53
CA GLU A 796 7.65 35.42 15.94
C GLU A 796 8.04 33.99 15.53
N ALA A 797 8.71 33.82 14.38
CA ALA A 797 9.10 32.52 13.88
C ALA A 797 10.24 31.93 14.68
N VAL A 798 10.09 30.70 15.15
CA VAL A 798 11.08 29.94 15.90
C VAL A 798 11.52 28.72 15.07
N GLU A 799 12.82 28.41 15.11
CA GLU A 799 13.36 27.21 14.46
C GLU A 799 13.17 25.99 15.36
N GLY A 800 12.45 24.99 14.86
CA GLY A 800 12.28 23.71 15.55
C GLY A 800 13.44 22.75 15.28
N GLU A 801 13.67 21.85 16.22
CA GLU A 801 14.67 20.79 16.09
C GLU A 801 14.11 19.42 16.49
N ALA A 802 14.87 18.37 16.17
CA ALA A 802 14.52 17.01 16.59
C ALA A 802 14.90 16.83 18.08
N VAL A 803 13.88 16.59 18.92
CA VAL A 803 14.03 16.26 20.34
C VAL A 803 13.57 14.83 20.61
N ASN A 804 13.94 14.26 21.77
CA ASN A 804 13.55 12.91 22.14
C ASN A 804 13.80 11.88 21.01
N THR A 805 14.88 12.07 20.27
CA THR A 805 15.35 11.28 19.11
C THR A 805 14.52 11.37 17.83
N ALA A 806 13.23 11.71 17.87
CA ALA A 806 12.35 11.61 16.71
C ALA A 806 11.20 12.63 16.68
N PHE A 807 11.17 13.63 17.55
CA PHE A 807 10.01 14.51 17.70
C PHE A 807 10.38 15.99 17.57
N LEU A 808 9.36 16.83 17.37
CA LEU A 808 9.52 18.27 17.27
C LEU A 808 9.65 18.91 18.65
N GLY A 809 10.62 19.79 18.85
CA GLY A 809 10.72 20.68 19.98
C GLY A 809 11.54 21.94 19.65
N PHE A 810 11.53 22.90 20.56
CA PHE A 810 12.32 24.14 20.43
C PHE A 810 12.55 24.78 21.81
N PRO A 811 13.63 25.55 21.99
CA PRO A 811 13.89 26.27 23.25
C PRO A 811 12.82 27.35 23.47
N LEU A 812 12.47 27.56 24.73
CA LEU A 812 11.50 28.60 25.14
C LEU A 812 11.95 29.21 26.45
N ASP A 813 11.97 30.55 26.51
CA ASP A 813 12.36 31.30 27.67
C ASP A 813 11.26 31.26 28.78
N LYS A 814 11.59 31.72 29.96
CA LYS A 814 10.62 31.89 31.03
C LYS A 814 9.57 32.93 30.68
N GLY A 815 8.29 32.64 30.94
CA GLY A 815 7.15 33.57 30.73
C GLY A 815 5.92 32.90 30.14
N GLU A 816 4.88 33.72 29.95
CA GLU A 816 3.68 33.32 29.22
C GLU A 816 3.95 33.45 27.70
N HIS A 817 3.70 32.40 26.94
CA HIS A 817 3.91 32.34 25.49
C HIS A 817 2.67 31.83 24.77
N GLN A 818 2.35 32.47 23.66
CA GLN A 818 1.39 31.92 22.69
C GLN A 818 2.12 31.15 21.64
N ILE A 819 1.81 29.85 21.52
CA ILE A 819 2.46 28.93 20.60
C ILE A 819 1.49 28.52 19.49
N GLU A 820 1.96 28.64 18.23
CA GLU A 820 1.28 28.13 17.06
C GLU A 820 2.20 27.16 16.32
N ILE A 821 1.75 25.93 16.08
CA ILE A 821 2.48 24.93 15.30
C ILE A 821 1.62 24.52 14.12
N SER A 822 2.13 24.72 12.92
CA SER A 822 1.49 24.29 11.69
C SER A 822 2.46 23.47 10.83
N PHE A 823 1.89 22.74 9.86
CA PHE A 823 2.64 21.89 8.93
C PHE A 823 2.14 22.08 7.51
N GLU A 824 3.05 22.30 6.59
CA GLU A 824 2.83 22.19 5.16
C GLU A 824 3.87 21.25 4.53
N ALA A 825 3.40 20.25 3.79
CA ALA A 825 4.29 19.27 3.18
C ALA A 825 5.27 19.95 2.20
N PRO A 826 6.60 19.68 2.29
CA PRO A 826 7.60 20.25 1.38
C PRO A 826 7.22 20.04 -0.08
N GLY A 827 7.28 21.11 -0.86
CA GLY A 827 6.94 21.10 -2.28
C GLY A 827 5.43 21.20 -2.61
N TYR A 828 4.54 21.21 -1.63
CA TYR A 828 3.08 21.34 -1.86
C TYR A 828 2.73 22.61 -2.63
N THR A 829 3.12 23.78 -2.13
CA THR A 829 2.82 25.06 -2.77
C THR A 829 3.40 25.14 -4.18
N VAL A 830 4.66 24.71 -4.42
CA VAL A 830 5.28 24.66 -5.74
C VAL A 830 4.55 23.68 -6.66
N GLY A 831 4.28 22.48 -6.19
CA GLY A 831 3.54 21.45 -6.93
C GLY A 831 2.14 21.90 -7.34
N LYS A 832 1.43 22.59 -6.44
CA LYS A 832 0.10 23.18 -6.69
C LYS A 832 0.12 24.18 -7.85
N TRP A 833 1.10 25.10 -7.88
CA TRP A 833 1.19 26.09 -8.94
C TRP A 833 1.61 25.47 -10.29
N ILE A 834 2.53 24.49 -10.28
CA ILE A 834 2.90 23.74 -11.50
C ILE A 834 1.67 22.99 -12.05
N SER A 835 0.91 22.34 -11.19
CA SER A 835 -0.32 21.62 -11.59
C SER A 835 -1.36 22.57 -12.16
N ALA A 836 -1.64 23.68 -11.49
CA ALA A 836 -2.60 24.68 -11.96
C ALA A 836 -2.20 25.27 -13.31
N GLY A 837 -0.91 25.65 -13.49
CA GLY A 837 -0.38 26.13 -14.75
C GLY A 837 -0.49 25.10 -15.87
N SER A 838 -0.17 23.83 -15.57
CA SER A 838 -0.26 22.72 -16.53
C SER A 838 -1.72 22.45 -16.95
N PHE A 839 -2.68 22.47 -16.04
CA PHE A 839 -4.10 22.38 -16.37
C PHE A 839 -4.56 23.58 -17.22
N GLY A 840 -4.10 24.81 -16.91
CA GLY A 840 -4.39 26.00 -17.71
C GLY A 840 -3.88 25.86 -19.15
N ILE A 841 -2.61 25.47 -19.31
CA ILE A 841 -2.00 25.23 -20.64
C ILE A 841 -2.75 24.12 -21.37
N PHE A 842 -3.07 23.01 -20.70
CA PHE A 842 -3.81 21.91 -21.30
C PHE A 842 -5.19 22.35 -21.78
N GLY A 843 -5.93 23.14 -20.99
CA GLY A 843 -7.23 23.70 -21.36
C GLY A 843 -7.15 24.59 -22.60
N VAL A 844 -6.17 25.50 -22.66
CA VAL A 844 -5.92 26.37 -23.85
C VAL A 844 -5.63 25.53 -25.09
N LEU A 845 -4.78 24.51 -24.97
CA LEU A 845 -4.45 23.62 -26.10
C LEU A 845 -5.67 22.84 -26.61
N LEU A 846 -6.57 22.38 -25.71
CA LEU A 846 -7.81 21.73 -26.08
C LEU A 846 -8.76 22.67 -26.83
N LEU A 847 -8.95 23.89 -26.32
CA LEU A 847 -9.80 24.90 -26.95
C LEU A 847 -9.26 25.32 -28.33
N TRP A 848 -7.94 25.52 -28.44
CA TRP A 848 -7.31 25.83 -29.72
C TRP A 848 -7.47 24.71 -30.73
N GLY A 849 -7.28 23.46 -30.32
CA GLY A 849 -7.51 22.27 -31.13
C GLY A 849 -8.96 22.14 -31.60
N ALA A 850 -9.94 22.47 -30.76
CA ALA A 850 -11.35 22.53 -31.11
C ALA A 850 -11.65 23.65 -32.13
N ALA A 851 -11.19 24.87 -31.88
CA ALA A 851 -11.36 26.02 -32.78
C ALA A 851 -10.75 25.78 -34.18
N GLY A 852 -9.59 25.10 -34.24
CA GLY A 852 -8.96 24.70 -35.51
C GLY A 852 -9.83 23.75 -36.34
N LYS A 853 -10.51 22.78 -35.67
CA LYS A 853 -11.47 21.88 -36.34
C LYS A 853 -12.71 22.59 -36.86
N TYR A 854 -13.26 23.54 -36.08
CA TYR A 854 -14.41 24.34 -36.54
C TYR A 854 -14.07 25.22 -37.76
N ARG A 855 -12.86 25.86 -37.78
CA ARG A 855 -12.40 26.62 -38.94
C ARG A 855 -12.22 25.76 -40.17
N THR A 856 -11.76 24.52 -40.02
CA THR A 856 -11.58 23.60 -41.15
C THR A 856 -12.90 23.07 -41.67
N ALA A 857 -13.86 22.75 -40.80
CA ALA A 857 -15.21 22.35 -41.16
C ALA A 857 -15.94 23.48 -41.89
N GLY A 858 -15.87 24.71 -41.38
CA GLY A 858 -16.48 25.88 -42.05
C GLY A 858 -15.86 26.21 -43.41
N LYS A 859 -14.54 25.96 -43.61
CA LYS A 859 -13.93 26.08 -44.95
C LYS A 859 -14.39 24.99 -45.91
N ASN A 860 -14.63 23.78 -45.47
CA ASN A 860 -15.13 22.67 -46.27
C ASN A 860 -16.59 22.90 -46.68
N ILE A 861 -17.47 23.37 -45.77
CA ILE A 861 -18.86 23.74 -46.08
C ILE A 861 -18.87 24.89 -47.12
N ARG A 862 -18.11 25.96 -46.98
CA ARG A 862 -18.02 27.05 -47.95
C ARG A 862 -17.45 26.62 -49.31
N LYS A 863 -16.62 25.52 -49.30
CA LYS A 863 -16.10 24.98 -50.57
C LYS A 863 -17.14 24.13 -51.30
N GLU A 864 -17.98 23.40 -50.56
CA GLU A 864 -19.11 22.65 -51.09
C GLU A 864 -20.23 23.58 -51.59
N GLU A 865 -20.50 24.70 -50.92
CA GLU A 865 -21.43 25.75 -51.37
C GLU A 865 -20.94 26.51 -52.59
N ARG A 866 -19.60 26.61 -52.83
CA ARG A 866 -19.06 27.23 -54.08
C ARG A 866 -19.00 26.29 -55.26
N VAL A 867 -19.19 24.99 -55.04
CA VAL A 867 -19.19 23.95 -56.08
C VAL A 867 -20.64 23.61 -56.50
N ARG A 868 -21.63 24.00 -55.69
CA ARG A 868 -23.06 24.04 -56.06
C ARG A 868 -23.39 25.40 -56.73
#